data_86f9943eab71da2d5560c83e8cc03be3
#
_entry.id   86f9943eab71da2d5560c83e8cc03be3
#
_cell.length_a   1.000
_cell.length_b   1.000
_cell.length_c   1.000
_cell.angle_alpha   90.00
_cell.angle_beta   90.00
_cell.angle_gamma   90.00
#
_symmetry.space_group_name_H-M   'P 1'
#
loop_
_entity.id
_entity.type
_entity.pdbx_description
1 polymer ?
#
loop_
_entity_poly.entity_id
_entity_poly.type
_entity_poly.pdbx_seq_one_letter_code
_entity_poly.pdbx_strand_id
1 'polypeptide(L)'
;LTETSFDRLHPEVRRWIRDEGWIELRPVQDQAIRTILGSDRDVVIAAATAAGKTEAAFLPLLTQAAGREERGVSILYVAPLKALINDQHRRLDLLCERMGVSLVRWHGDAPQGPKQQILKTPHGVVMITPESIEALLLRRSTDARRLLGSLDAIVVDELHAFLQGPRGLHLFSLLRRLELMSARRPRRIGLSATLGDMGIAAAWLNAQAPMSVDVIQPEGAAPELKLQVRGYIEPVESGLSGDDLEVDGGDEALDRIADHVFSVLRGDNALFFGGSRHNVEALSDRLLRRSERAGVPNEFFPHHGSLSKELREELETRLKAGTLPTTAIATTTLELGIDLGSVKSVAQLGAPRSLASLRQRLGRSGRRKDTPAILRIYTRERHLGRASDPIDRLRPQVVRAVAAIRLLLGRFVETPGDDPAIVTVAIHQILSIITEQGGARADALYKTLCGAGPLAALTPSDFVELLRWISGPEVGLIEQAPDGTLMLATMGEELTAARDFYAVFETDQEWRLIHGTRALGSIPISNVLAVGSLLAFAGRRWRVADVDDRAKVLTVEPHPAGRLPKFDRQSVEPIDDRLATEIRAVYLDEDLPAFLDETAVQLLQEGRAVFHALDLAENALVASGADTHILTWRGTAMNDVLAVCLTAAGLECEAHDLGVTVSGTSPLEVAGLVKQMPGAFTAADLSEFVANLQKAKYDRFAPPSLLRRLWARRHEGAVSHLSSLTVSVCPPASLIEGKGPF
;
A
#
# COMPACT_ATOMS: atom_id res chain seq x y z
N LEU A 1 26.67 -26.85 -31.22
CA LEU A 1 26.42 -25.53 -30.57
C LEU A 1 25.10 -25.64 -29.82
N THR A 2 25.16 -25.56 -28.50
CA THR A 2 23.92 -25.52 -27.69
C THR A 2 23.19 -24.21 -27.99
N GLU A 3 21.93 -24.29 -28.45
CA GLU A 3 21.07 -23.15 -28.71
C GLU A 3 20.94 -22.29 -27.46
N THR A 4 21.29 -21.01 -27.56
CA THR A 4 21.19 -20.07 -26.45
C THR A 4 19.75 -19.58 -26.30
N SER A 5 19.37 -19.05 -25.13
CA SER A 5 18.03 -18.43 -24.93
C SER A 5 17.80 -17.27 -25.91
N PHE A 6 18.86 -16.54 -26.31
CA PHE A 6 18.80 -15.49 -27.32
C PHE A 6 18.42 -16.05 -28.70
N ASP A 7 18.96 -17.21 -29.11
CA ASP A 7 18.68 -17.82 -30.41
C ASP A 7 17.22 -18.29 -30.53
N ARG A 8 16.57 -18.59 -29.41
CA ARG A 8 15.16 -18.99 -29.35
C ARG A 8 14.17 -17.85 -29.56
N LEU A 9 14.62 -16.59 -29.47
CA LEU A 9 13.79 -15.42 -29.68
C LEU A 9 13.51 -15.15 -31.17
N HIS A 10 12.35 -14.55 -31.44
CA HIS A 10 12.01 -14.12 -32.79
C HIS A 10 13.09 -13.19 -33.40
N PRO A 11 13.38 -13.26 -34.73
CA PRO A 11 14.41 -12.45 -35.34
C PRO A 11 14.32 -10.94 -35.06
N GLU A 12 13.11 -10.38 -35.10
CA GLU A 12 12.90 -8.94 -34.81
C GLU A 12 13.18 -8.59 -33.34
N VAL A 13 12.85 -9.49 -32.40
CA VAL A 13 13.20 -9.30 -30.98
C VAL A 13 14.72 -9.29 -30.81
N ARG A 14 15.44 -10.23 -31.47
CA ARG A 14 16.91 -10.29 -31.45
C ARG A 14 17.54 -9.03 -32.07
N ARG A 15 16.92 -8.48 -33.14
CA ARG A 15 17.37 -7.24 -33.78
C ARG A 15 17.19 -6.06 -32.83
N TRP A 16 16.01 -5.96 -32.20
CA TRP A 16 15.73 -4.92 -31.22
C TRP A 16 16.72 -4.93 -30.05
N ILE A 17 17.04 -6.10 -29.49
CA ILE A 17 18.03 -6.25 -28.39
C ILE A 17 19.41 -5.70 -28.82
N ARG A 18 19.83 -5.97 -30.06
CA ARG A 18 21.11 -5.44 -30.58
C ARG A 18 21.09 -3.92 -30.78
N ASP A 19 19.99 -3.40 -31.28
CA ASP A 19 19.82 -1.97 -31.53
C ASP A 19 19.75 -1.16 -30.25
N GLU A 20 19.19 -1.76 -29.16
CA GLU A 20 19.24 -1.20 -27.79
C GLU A 20 20.65 -1.30 -27.16
N GLY A 21 21.63 -1.87 -27.86
CA GLY A 21 23.01 -1.96 -27.41
C GLY A 21 23.25 -2.95 -26.26
N TRP A 22 22.35 -3.93 -26.08
CA TRP A 22 22.54 -4.92 -25.02
C TRP A 22 23.68 -5.89 -25.40
N ILE A 23 24.68 -5.97 -24.53
CA ILE A 23 25.84 -6.86 -24.71
C ILE A 23 25.46 -8.30 -24.37
N GLU A 24 24.64 -8.48 -23.33
CA GLU A 24 24.19 -9.78 -22.83
C GLU A 24 22.79 -9.67 -22.21
N LEU A 25 22.07 -10.79 -22.18
CA LEU A 25 20.82 -10.90 -21.43
C LEU A 25 21.14 -10.97 -19.94
N ARG A 26 20.34 -10.29 -19.13
CA ARG A 26 20.42 -10.41 -17.67
C ARG A 26 19.99 -11.82 -17.22
N PRO A 27 20.51 -12.34 -16.08
CA PRO A 27 20.15 -13.69 -15.62
C PRO A 27 18.64 -13.94 -15.53
N VAL A 28 17.86 -12.94 -15.08
CA VAL A 28 16.38 -13.03 -15.00
C VAL A 28 15.74 -13.15 -16.39
N GLN A 29 16.29 -12.48 -17.39
CA GLN A 29 15.80 -12.52 -18.78
C GLN A 29 16.14 -13.86 -19.43
N ASP A 30 17.37 -14.33 -19.26
CA ASP A 30 17.81 -15.63 -19.77
C ASP A 30 16.94 -16.77 -19.21
N GLN A 31 16.75 -16.80 -17.90
CA GLN A 31 15.93 -17.81 -17.24
C GLN A 31 14.45 -17.71 -17.65
N ALA A 32 13.87 -16.50 -17.74
CA ALA A 32 12.50 -16.29 -18.16
C ALA A 32 12.25 -16.74 -19.60
N ILE A 33 13.17 -16.44 -20.53
CA ILE A 33 13.06 -16.88 -21.93
C ILE A 33 13.01 -18.41 -21.99
N ARG A 34 13.91 -19.09 -21.29
CA ARG A 34 13.95 -20.57 -21.24
C ARG A 34 12.66 -21.17 -20.67
N THR A 35 12.18 -20.61 -19.56
CA THR A 35 10.98 -21.10 -18.87
C THR A 35 9.72 -20.83 -19.68
N ILE A 36 9.56 -19.59 -20.19
CA ILE A 36 8.34 -19.19 -20.91
C ILE A 36 8.24 -19.86 -22.29
N LEU A 37 9.34 -20.02 -23.01
CA LEU A 37 9.35 -20.74 -24.29
C LEU A 37 9.38 -22.26 -24.14
N GLY A 38 9.70 -22.77 -22.95
CA GLY A 38 9.83 -24.20 -22.68
C GLY A 38 8.60 -24.89 -22.10
N SER A 39 7.64 -24.13 -21.56
CA SER A 39 6.42 -24.68 -20.96
C SER A 39 5.25 -23.70 -21.02
N ASP A 40 4.01 -24.19 -20.80
CA ASP A 40 2.80 -23.36 -20.68
C ASP A 40 2.41 -23.08 -19.21
N ARG A 41 3.31 -23.36 -18.27
CA ARG A 41 3.06 -23.17 -16.83
C ARG A 41 3.01 -21.67 -16.49
N ASP A 42 2.22 -21.34 -15.47
CA ASP A 42 2.25 -19.99 -14.88
C ASP A 42 3.64 -19.68 -14.31
N VAL A 43 4.02 -18.42 -14.29
CA VAL A 43 5.39 -18.02 -13.86
C VAL A 43 5.33 -16.82 -12.94
N VAL A 44 6.08 -16.85 -11.84
CA VAL A 44 6.43 -15.67 -11.04
C VAL A 44 7.86 -15.27 -11.35
N ILE A 45 8.06 -14.04 -11.80
CA ILE A 45 9.38 -13.43 -12.02
C ILE A 45 9.64 -12.45 -10.90
N ALA A 46 10.49 -12.85 -9.94
CA ALA A 46 10.84 -12.06 -8.79
C ALA A 46 12.27 -11.54 -8.90
N ALA A 47 12.43 -10.23 -8.99
CA ALA A 47 13.73 -9.59 -9.05
C ALA A 47 13.64 -8.14 -8.56
N ALA A 48 14.79 -7.56 -8.21
CA ALA A 48 14.88 -6.16 -7.82
C ALA A 48 14.30 -5.22 -8.88
N THR A 49 13.90 -4.03 -8.47
CA THR A 49 13.47 -2.97 -9.39
C THR A 49 14.60 -2.69 -10.38
N ALA A 50 14.28 -2.43 -11.65
CA ALA A 50 15.24 -2.24 -12.75
C ALA A 50 16.06 -3.49 -13.17
N ALA A 51 15.74 -4.67 -12.68
CA ALA A 51 16.36 -5.92 -13.18
C ALA A 51 15.93 -6.33 -14.59
N GLY A 52 14.98 -5.63 -15.20
CA GLY A 52 14.45 -5.96 -16.55
C GLY A 52 13.37 -7.02 -16.54
N LYS A 53 12.52 -7.05 -15.47
CA LYS A 53 11.40 -8.00 -15.34
C LYS A 53 10.39 -7.91 -16.48
N THR A 54 10.06 -6.70 -16.92
CA THR A 54 9.08 -6.48 -18.00
C THR A 54 9.58 -7.10 -19.29
N GLU A 55 10.83 -6.82 -19.66
CA GLU A 55 11.45 -7.41 -20.84
C GLU A 55 11.60 -8.94 -20.67
N ALA A 56 11.92 -9.43 -19.47
CA ALA A 56 11.97 -10.87 -19.20
C ALA A 56 10.65 -11.60 -19.53
N ALA A 57 9.50 -10.94 -19.30
CA ALA A 57 8.20 -11.48 -19.69
C ALA A 57 7.87 -11.24 -21.17
N PHE A 58 8.07 -10.01 -21.68
CA PHE A 58 7.59 -9.63 -23.01
C PHE A 58 8.43 -10.18 -24.16
N LEU A 59 9.76 -10.32 -24.03
CA LEU A 59 10.59 -10.89 -25.09
C LEU A 59 10.14 -12.30 -25.52
N PRO A 60 9.95 -13.27 -24.61
CA PRO A 60 9.43 -14.58 -24.99
C PRO A 60 7.94 -14.56 -25.36
N LEU A 61 7.08 -13.75 -24.70
CA LEU A 61 5.65 -13.69 -25.05
C LEU A 61 5.41 -13.12 -26.44
N LEU A 62 6.10 -12.06 -26.85
CA LEU A 62 6.02 -11.51 -28.20
C LEU A 62 6.58 -12.50 -29.22
N THR A 63 7.61 -13.27 -28.85
CA THR A 63 8.12 -14.37 -29.71
C THR A 63 7.04 -15.44 -29.92
N GLN A 64 6.27 -15.82 -28.90
CA GLN A 64 5.17 -16.78 -29.03
C GLN A 64 3.98 -16.21 -29.80
N ALA A 65 3.70 -14.92 -29.68
CA ALA A 65 2.61 -14.24 -30.38
C ALA A 65 2.91 -14.02 -31.87
N ALA A 66 4.19 -14.06 -32.27
CA ALA A 66 4.59 -13.91 -33.66
C ALA A 66 4.07 -15.07 -34.51
N GLY A 67 3.40 -14.73 -35.64
CA GLY A 67 2.88 -15.74 -36.56
C GLY A 67 1.53 -16.35 -36.20
N ARG A 68 0.82 -15.83 -35.20
CA ARG A 68 -0.56 -16.25 -34.90
C ARG A 68 -1.56 -15.52 -35.82
N GLU A 69 -2.42 -16.28 -36.45
CA GLU A 69 -3.52 -15.78 -37.30
C GLU A 69 -4.80 -15.49 -36.49
N GLU A 70 -4.81 -15.77 -35.18
CA GLU A 70 -6.00 -15.65 -34.34
C GLU A 70 -6.42 -14.19 -34.12
N ARG A 71 -7.71 -13.93 -34.29
CA ARG A 71 -8.32 -12.61 -34.03
C ARG A 71 -8.58 -12.45 -32.53
N GLY A 72 -7.95 -11.47 -31.92
CA GLY A 72 -8.13 -11.11 -30.50
C GLY A 72 -6.84 -10.60 -29.88
N VAL A 73 -6.94 -10.02 -28.69
CA VAL A 73 -5.78 -9.65 -27.88
C VAL A 73 -5.10 -10.90 -27.35
N SER A 74 -3.80 -11.03 -27.61
CA SER A 74 -3.01 -12.18 -27.16
C SER A 74 -2.47 -11.99 -25.74
N ILE A 75 -2.09 -10.75 -25.38
CA ILE A 75 -1.46 -10.43 -24.08
C ILE A 75 -2.22 -9.31 -23.40
N LEU A 76 -2.68 -9.58 -22.16
CA LEU A 76 -3.21 -8.57 -21.27
C LEU A 76 -2.17 -8.24 -20.19
N TYR A 77 -1.73 -6.98 -20.14
CA TYR A 77 -0.83 -6.48 -19.11
C TYR A 77 -1.63 -5.68 -18.10
N VAL A 78 -1.62 -6.12 -16.84
CA VAL A 78 -2.34 -5.48 -15.74
C VAL A 78 -1.36 -4.86 -14.77
N ALA A 79 -1.54 -3.57 -14.48
CA ALA A 79 -0.70 -2.86 -13.52
C ALA A 79 -1.52 -2.03 -12.52
N PRO A 80 -0.99 -1.80 -11.30
CA PRO A 80 -1.72 -1.05 -10.28
C PRO A 80 -1.86 0.44 -10.56
N LEU A 81 -1.02 1.02 -11.39
CA LEU A 81 -0.98 2.47 -11.62
C LEU A 81 -0.99 2.81 -13.11
N LYS A 82 -1.74 3.86 -13.46
CA LYS A 82 -1.76 4.44 -14.82
C LYS A 82 -0.36 4.92 -15.27
N ALA A 83 0.41 5.51 -14.34
CA ALA A 83 1.76 5.97 -14.60
C ALA A 83 2.69 4.82 -15.02
N LEU A 84 2.58 3.66 -14.35
CA LEU A 84 3.33 2.46 -14.71
C LEU A 84 2.96 1.95 -16.10
N ILE A 85 1.66 1.92 -16.44
CA ILE A 85 1.18 1.58 -17.79
C ILE A 85 1.79 2.52 -18.83
N ASN A 86 1.80 3.83 -18.57
CA ASN A 86 2.36 4.82 -19.48
C ASN A 86 3.87 4.64 -19.69
N ASP A 87 4.60 4.31 -18.63
CA ASP A 87 6.04 4.08 -18.71
C ASP A 87 6.37 2.79 -19.47
N GLN A 88 5.72 1.69 -19.14
CA GLN A 88 5.94 0.41 -19.82
C GLN A 88 5.51 0.45 -21.31
N HIS A 89 4.42 1.17 -21.63
CA HIS A 89 4.03 1.40 -23.00
C HIS A 89 5.16 2.06 -23.80
N ARG A 90 5.74 3.17 -23.30
CA ARG A 90 6.85 3.85 -23.99
C ARG A 90 8.07 2.95 -24.21
N ARG A 91 8.34 2.02 -23.29
CA ARG A 91 9.47 1.08 -23.39
C ARG A 91 9.23 -0.03 -24.38
N LEU A 92 8.00 -0.50 -24.54
CA LEU A 92 7.64 -1.63 -25.41
C LEU A 92 7.17 -1.19 -26.78
N ASP A 93 6.85 0.10 -27.00
CA ASP A 93 6.23 0.63 -28.21
C ASP A 93 7.02 0.29 -29.48
N LEU A 94 8.32 0.63 -29.50
CA LEU A 94 9.18 0.34 -30.64
C LEU A 94 9.33 -1.18 -30.90
N LEU A 95 9.41 -2.00 -29.85
CA LEU A 95 9.50 -3.45 -30.00
C LEU A 95 8.21 -4.02 -30.59
N CYS A 96 7.05 -3.59 -30.08
CA CYS A 96 5.74 -4.03 -30.59
C CYS A 96 5.52 -3.56 -32.04
N GLU A 97 5.90 -2.33 -32.37
CA GLU A 97 5.83 -1.81 -33.74
C GLU A 97 6.64 -2.68 -34.72
N ARG A 98 7.88 -3.01 -34.38
CA ARG A 98 8.73 -3.90 -35.21
C ARG A 98 8.15 -5.30 -35.38
N MET A 99 7.47 -5.79 -34.37
CA MET A 99 6.80 -7.10 -34.39
C MET A 99 5.46 -7.07 -35.12
N GLY A 100 4.98 -5.89 -35.55
CA GLY A 100 3.62 -5.72 -36.12
C GLY A 100 2.51 -5.99 -35.09
N VAL A 101 2.81 -5.86 -33.80
CA VAL A 101 1.91 -6.13 -32.69
C VAL A 101 1.33 -4.81 -32.18
N SER A 102 0.00 -4.69 -32.14
CA SER A 102 -0.67 -3.51 -31.58
C SER A 102 -0.43 -3.42 -30.07
N LEU A 103 -0.07 -2.26 -29.57
CA LEU A 103 0.11 -1.98 -28.15
C LEU A 103 -0.81 -0.83 -27.72
N VAL A 104 -1.80 -1.10 -26.87
CA VAL A 104 -2.83 -0.12 -26.50
C VAL A 104 -2.93 0.06 -25.00
N ARG A 105 -2.86 1.32 -24.56
CA ARG A 105 -3.17 1.70 -23.16
C ARG A 105 -4.66 1.82 -22.97
N TRP A 106 -5.18 1.14 -21.92
CA TRP A 106 -6.60 1.15 -21.61
C TRP A 106 -6.85 1.63 -20.16
N HIS A 107 -6.88 2.93 -19.97
CA HIS A 107 -7.25 3.59 -18.71
C HIS A 107 -7.94 4.93 -19.01
N GLY A 108 -8.57 5.55 -18.00
CA GLY A 108 -9.41 6.76 -18.18
C GLY A 108 -8.72 7.88 -18.96
N ASP A 109 -7.42 8.10 -18.72
CA ASP A 109 -6.64 9.20 -19.29
C ASP A 109 -5.97 8.86 -20.64
N ALA A 110 -6.13 7.63 -21.14
CA ALA A 110 -5.52 7.20 -22.39
C ALA A 110 -6.34 7.68 -23.60
N PRO A 111 -5.69 7.98 -24.75
CA PRO A 111 -6.35 8.44 -25.98
C PRO A 111 -7.45 7.49 -26.45
N GLN A 112 -8.55 8.03 -26.96
CA GLN A 112 -9.71 7.23 -27.39
C GLN A 112 -9.50 6.56 -28.77
N GLY A 113 -8.71 7.18 -29.68
CA GLY A 113 -8.48 6.65 -31.02
C GLY A 113 -7.95 5.21 -31.03
N PRO A 114 -6.81 4.92 -30.36
CA PRO A 114 -6.28 3.55 -30.27
C PRO A 114 -7.25 2.56 -29.63
N LYS A 115 -8.04 2.98 -28.62
CA LYS A 115 -9.07 2.12 -27.99
C LYS A 115 -10.17 1.76 -29.00
N GLN A 116 -10.64 2.71 -29.79
CA GLN A 116 -11.64 2.45 -30.83
C GLN A 116 -11.09 1.56 -31.95
N GLN A 117 -9.82 1.73 -32.29
CA GLN A 117 -9.17 0.92 -33.33
C GLN A 117 -9.06 -0.53 -32.91
N ILE A 118 -8.58 -0.81 -31.68
CA ILE A 118 -8.43 -2.18 -31.20
C ILE A 118 -9.78 -2.87 -30.96
N LEU A 119 -10.85 -2.12 -30.69
CA LEU A 119 -12.21 -2.68 -30.65
C LEU A 119 -12.72 -3.10 -32.05
N LYS A 120 -12.27 -2.46 -33.12
CA LYS A 120 -12.64 -2.84 -34.49
C LYS A 120 -11.86 -4.07 -34.98
N THR A 121 -10.57 -4.08 -34.70
CA THR A 121 -9.62 -5.13 -35.13
C THR A 121 -8.80 -5.59 -33.91
N PRO A 122 -9.37 -6.46 -33.04
CA PRO A 122 -8.65 -6.91 -31.85
C PRO A 122 -7.41 -7.73 -32.22
N HIS A 123 -6.24 -7.29 -31.75
CA HIS A 123 -4.98 -8.05 -31.84
C HIS A 123 -3.91 -7.40 -30.94
N GLY A 124 -2.90 -8.18 -30.57
CA GLY A 124 -1.72 -7.68 -29.86
C GLY A 124 -1.86 -7.58 -28.36
N VAL A 125 -1.46 -6.45 -27.79
CA VAL A 125 -1.31 -6.23 -26.35
C VAL A 125 -2.22 -5.11 -25.86
N VAL A 126 -2.93 -5.34 -24.77
CA VAL A 126 -3.68 -4.31 -24.03
C VAL A 126 -3.07 -4.14 -22.64
N MET A 127 -2.74 -2.89 -22.29
CA MET A 127 -2.22 -2.50 -20.98
C MET A 127 -3.32 -1.79 -20.18
N ILE A 128 -3.72 -2.34 -19.03
CA ILE A 128 -4.97 -1.98 -18.35
C ILE A 128 -4.81 -1.95 -16.82
N THR A 129 -5.67 -1.18 -16.11
CA THR A 129 -5.81 -1.26 -14.64
C THR A 129 -6.98 -2.14 -14.25
N PRO A 130 -7.03 -2.70 -13.01
CA PRO A 130 -8.16 -3.51 -12.53
C PRO A 130 -9.51 -2.79 -12.68
N GLU A 131 -9.58 -1.53 -12.32
CA GLU A 131 -10.80 -0.71 -12.41
C GLU A 131 -11.26 -0.51 -13.87
N SER A 132 -10.31 -0.51 -14.80
CA SER A 132 -10.62 -0.40 -16.23
C SER A 132 -11.11 -1.73 -16.83
N ILE A 133 -10.64 -2.88 -16.30
CA ILE A 133 -11.20 -4.20 -16.63
C ILE A 133 -12.65 -4.25 -16.15
N GLU A 134 -12.91 -3.86 -14.90
CA GLU A 134 -14.26 -3.79 -14.32
C GLU A 134 -15.20 -2.94 -15.18
N ALA A 135 -14.77 -1.72 -15.51
CA ALA A 135 -15.55 -0.81 -16.35
C ALA A 135 -15.84 -1.39 -17.76
N LEU A 136 -14.89 -2.13 -18.33
CA LEU A 136 -15.07 -2.79 -19.63
C LEU A 136 -16.10 -3.92 -19.54
N LEU A 137 -16.01 -4.77 -18.54
CA LEU A 137 -16.96 -5.88 -18.29
C LEU A 137 -18.36 -5.33 -18.01
N LEU A 138 -18.47 -4.32 -17.17
CA LEU A 138 -19.74 -3.75 -16.71
C LEU A 138 -20.47 -2.98 -17.81
N ARG A 139 -19.76 -2.18 -18.60
CA ARG A 139 -20.37 -1.24 -19.57
C ARG A 139 -20.33 -1.72 -21.01
N ARG A 140 -19.45 -2.65 -21.34
CA ARG A 140 -19.18 -3.11 -22.70
C ARG A 140 -18.89 -4.61 -22.75
N SER A 141 -19.76 -5.42 -22.14
CA SER A 141 -19.55 -6.87 -21.99
C SER A 141 -19.30 -7.59 -23.30
N THR A 142 -20.02 -7.22 -24.37
CA THR A 142 -19.82 -7.79 -25.72
C THR A 142 -18.44 -7.41 -26.30
N ASP A 143 -18.02 -6.14 -26.14
CA ASP A 143 -16.69 -5.72 -26.55
C ASP A 143 -15.60 -6.40 -25.72
N ALA A 144 -15.82 -6.56 -24.41
CA ALA A 144 -14.92 -7.27 -23.52
C ALA A 144 -14.68 -8.71 -23.98
N ARG A 145 -15.74 -9.46 -24.29
CA ARG A 145 -15.67 -10.84 -24.79
C ARG A 145 -14.92 -10.91 -26.13
N ARG A 146 -15.19 -9.99 -27.06
CA ARG A 146 -14.50 -9.96 -28.35
C ARG A 146 -13.03 -9.60 -28.21
N LEU A 147 -12.69 -8.68 -27.28
CA LEU A 147 -11.33 -8.21 -27.09
C LEU A 147 -10.47 -9.22 -26.29
N LEU A 148 -11.03 -9.78 -25.22
CA LEU A 148 -10.31 -10.56 -24.20
C LEU A 148 -10.64 -12.06 -24.21
N GLY A 149 -11.52 -12.54 -25.09
CA GLY A 149 -11.93 -13.95 -25.14
C GLY A 149 -10.90 -14.93 -25.73
N SER A 150 -9.79 -14.42 -26.28
CA SER A 150 -8.71 -15.21 -26.91
C SER A 150 -7.33 -14.94 -26.31
N LEU A 151 -7.27 -14.52 -25.03
CA LEU A 151 -6.02 -14.27 -24.33
C LEU A 151 -5.14 -15.53 -24.26
N ASP A 152 -3.86 -15.37 -24.58
CA ASP A 152 -2.83 -16.39 -24.36
C ASP A 152 -2.16 -16.21 -23.01
N ALA A 153 -1.88 -14.95 -22.66
CA ALA A 153 -1.20 -14.62 -21.41
C ALA A 153 -1.78 -13.38 -20.74
N ILE A 154 -1.75 -13.40 -19.41
CA ILE A 154 -2.02 -12.26 -18.55
C ILE A 154 -0.76 -11.98 -17.74
N VAL A 155 -0.17 -10.80 -17.94
CA VAL A 155 0.97 -10.32 -17.16
C VAL A 155 0.46 -9.41 -16.05
N VAL A 156 0.70 -9.78 -14.80
CA VAL A 156 0.35 -8.96 -13.62
C VAL A 156 1.63 -8.30 -13.12
N ASP A 157 1.77 -7.00 -13.35
CA ASP A 157 2.94 -6.25 -12.90
C ASP A 157 2.75 -5.73 -11.46
N GLU A 158 3.87 -5.59 -10.76
CA GLU A 158 3.91 -5.29 -9.32
C GLU A 158 2.97 -6.21 -8.51
N LEU A 159 3.03 -7.53 -8.79
CA LEU A 159 2.16 -8.55 -8.21
C LEU A 159 2.04 -8.42 -6.68
N HIS A 160 3.14 -8.05 -6.00
CA HIS A 160 3.17 -7.85 -4.56
C HIS A 160 2.17 -6.79 -4.06
N ALA A 161 1.80 -5.79 -4.89
CA ALA A 161 0.78 -4.80 -4.57
C ALA A 161 -0.66 -5.37 -4.60
N PHE A 162 -0.83 -6.59 -5.12
CA PHE A 162 -2.11 -7.28 -5.23
C PHE A 162 -2.22 -8.50 -4.30
N LEU A 163 -1.19 -8.82 -3.55
CA LEU A 163 -1.23 -9.96 -2.61
C LEU A 163 -2.11 -9.68 -1.39
N GLN A 164 -2.37 -8.40 -1.10
CA GLN A 164 -3.19 -7.93 0.01
C GLN A 164 -4.14 -6.81 -0.44
N GLY A 165 -5.16 -6.55 0.38
CA GLY A 165 -6.10 -5.46 0.22
C GLY A 165 -7.24 -5.75 -0.75
N PRO A 166 -8.31 -4.96 -0.67
CA PRO A 166 -9.52 -5.16 -1.46
C PRO A 166 -9.25 -5.13 -2.97
N ARG A 167 -8.22 -4.39 -3.40
CA ARG A 167 -7.83 -4.30 -4.80
C ARG A 167 -7.21 -5.60 -5.33
N GLY A 168 -6.48 -6.33 -4.48
CA GLY A 168 -5.93 -7.64 -4.81
C GLY A 168 -7.02 -8.69 -4.97
N LEU A 169 -7.97 -8.73 -4.04
CA LEU A 169 -9.16 -9.59 -4.12
C LEU A 169 -10.00 -9.27 -5.36
N HIS A 170 -10.17 -7.99 -5.67
CA HIS A 170 -10.89 -7.53 -6.86
C HIS A 170 -10.20 -8.02 -8.15
N LEU A 171 -8.89 -7.78 -8.28
CA LEU A 171 -8.15 -8.25 -9.46
C LEU A 171 -8.23 -9.76 -9.60
N PHE A 172 -8.08 -10.52 -8.50
CA PHE A 172 -8.22 -11.97 -8.55
C PHE A 172 -9.57 -12.40 -9.13
N SER A 173 -10.67 -11.79 -8.66
CA SER A 173 -12.03 -12.05 -9.15
C SER A 173 -12.17 -11.71 -10.64
N LEU A 174 -11.60 -10.57 -11.08
CA LEU A 174 -11.58 -10.18 -12.49
C LEU A 174 -10.81 -11.18 -13.36
N LEU A 175 -9.63 -11.63 -12.92
CA LEU A 175 -8.84 -12.62 -13.64
C LEU A 175 -9.60 -13.95 -13.76
N ARG A 176 -10.36 -14.34 -12.73
CA ARG A 176 -11.21 -15.52 -12.79
C ARG A 176 -12.35 -15.37 -13.80
N ARG A 177 -13.00 -14.20 -13.87
CA ARG A 177 -14.03 -13.90 -14.87
C ARG A 177 -13.47 -13.95 -16.29
N LEU A 178 -12.27 -13.35 -16.52
CA LEU A 178 -11.59 -13.40 -17.82
C LEU A 178 -11.22 -14.84 -18.21
N GLU A 179 -10.76 -15.64 -17.27
CA GLU A 179 -10.45 -17.05 -17.49
C GLU A 179 -11.68 -17.86 -17.94
N LEU A 180 -12.83 -17.64 -17.30
CA LEU A 180 -14.09 -18.29 -17.65
C LEU A 180 -14.67 -17.79 -18.98
N MET A 181 -14.31 -16.58 -19.41
CA MET A 181 -14.70 -15.98 -20.70
C MET A 181 -13.83 -16.49 -21.84
N SER A 182 -12.61 -16.91 -21.59
CA SER A 182 -11.63 -17.34 -22.58
C SER A 182 -11.87 -18.79 -22.99
N ALA A 183 -11.67 -19.11 -24.29
CA ALA A 183 -11.82 -20.47 -24.82
C ALA A 183 -10.85 -21.46 -24.18
N ARG A 184 -9.69 -20.99 -23.74
CA ARG A 184 -8.70 -21.73 -22.94
C ARG A 184 -8.21 -20.85 -21.81
N ARG A 185 -7.76 -21.44 -20.72
CA ARG A 185 -7.18 -20.70 -19.59
C ARG A 185 -5.93 -19.94 -20.06
N PRO A 186 -5.92 -18.58 -19.99
CA PRO A 186 -4.72 -17.83 -20.31
C PRO A 186 -3.63 -18.08 -19.26
N ARG A 187 -2.38 -18.21 -19.72
CA ARG A 187 -1.21 -18.30 -18.86
C ARG A 187 -1.08 -17.04 -18.02
N ARG A 188 -0.75 -17.16 -16.74
CA ARG A 188 -0.52 -16.01 -15.85
C ARG A 188 0.97 -15.83 -15.57
N ILE A 189 1.46 -14.61 -15.69
CA ILE A 189 2.85 -14.23 -15.40
C ILE A 189 2.82 -13.08 -14.40
N GLY A 190 3.33 -13.34 -13.19
CA GLY A 190 3.44 -12.34 -12.14
C GLY A 190 4.84 -11.72 -12.12
N LEU A 191 4.93 -10.39 -12.25
CA LEU A 191 6.17 -9.64 -12.05
C LEU A 191 6.15 -9.04 -10.66
N SER A 192 7.14 -9.36 -9.83
CA SER A 192 7.17 -8.94 -8.44
C SER A 192 8.55 -8.42 -8.02
N ALA A 193 8.58 -7.58 -6.98
CA ALA A 193 9.78 -7.46 -6.17
C ALA A 193 10.04 -8.78 -5.43
N THR A 194 11.21 -8.92 -4.83
CA THR A 194 11.51 -10.07 -3.99
C THR A 194 10.56 -10.09 -2.77
N LEU A 195 9.88 -11.21 -2.55
CA LEU A 195 8.99 -11.48 -1.43
C LEU A 195 9.69 -12.41 -0.42
N GLY A 196 9.20 -12.42 0.81
CA GLY A 196 9.68 -13.35 1.85
C GLY A 196 9.29 -14.80 1.55
N ASP A 197 8.06 -15.00 1.07
CA ASP A 197 7.53 -16.30 0.65
C ASP A 197 6.95 -16.21 -0.77
N MET A 198 7.63 -16.85 -1.71
CA MET A 198 7.16 -16.95 -3.10
C MET A 198 5.99 -17.90 -3.27
N GLY A 199 5.75 -18.79 -2.32
CA GLY A 199 4.58 -19.69 -2.32
C GLY A 199 3.27 -18.93 -2.31
N ILE A 200 3.21 -17.79 -1.60
CA ILE A 200 2.03 -16.92 -1.57
C ILE A 200 1.75 -16.31 -2.94
N ALA A 201 2.78 -15.82 -3.61
CA ALA A 201 2.65 -15.29 -4.98
C ALA A 201 2.20 -16.37 -5.96
N ALA A 202 2.75 -17.58 -5.84
CA ALA A 202 2.34 -18.74 -6.65
C ALA A 202 0.88 -19.14 -6.37
N ALA A 203 0.47 -19.19 -5.11
CA ALA A 203 -0.90 -19.49 -4.71
C ALA A 203 -1.89 -18.42 -5.17
N TRP A 204 -1.51 -17.14 -5.13
CA TRP A 204 -2.33 -16.06 -5.68
C TRP A 204 -2.44 -16.15 -7.20
N LEU A 205 -1.36 -16.48 -7.90
CA LEU A 205 -1.33 -16.56 -9.36
C LEU A 205 -2.12 -17.77 -9.86
N ASN A 206 -2.03 -18.92 -9.18
CA ASN A 206 -2.75 -20.14 -9.48
C ASN A 206 -3.23 -20.86 -8.22
N ALA A 207 -4.37 -20.43 -7.69
CA ALA A 207 -4.92 -20.96 -6.45
C ALA A 207 -5.33 -22.45 -6.54
N GLN A 208 -5.58 -22.98 -7.74
CA GLN A 208 -5.95 -24.40 -7.93
C GLN A 208 -4.75 -25.32 -7.95
N ALA A 209 -3.60 -24.83 -8.43
CA ALA A 209 -2.38 -25.62 -8.56
C ALA A 209 -1.11 -24.76 -8.28
N PRO A 210 -0.90 -24.28 -7.05
CA PRO A 210 0.23 -23.42 -6.72
C PRO A 210 1.59 -24.03 -7.05
N MET A 211 1.73 -25.35 -6.84
CA MET A 211 2.96 -26.10 -7.12
C MET A 211 3.28 -26.23 -8.62
N SER A 212 2.33 -25.90 -9.50
CA SER A 212 2.57 -25.85 -10.94
C SER A 212 3.12 -24.51 -11.44
N VAL A 213 3.30 -23.55 -10.57
CA VAL A 213 3.83 -22.22 -10.91
C VAL A 213 5.35 -22.25 -10.85
N ASP A 214 6.02 -21.87 -11.94
CA ASP A 214 7.47 -21.74 -11.97
C ASP A 214 7.90 -20.42 -11.32
N VAL A 215 8.86 -20.45 -10.42
CA VAL A 215 9.40 -19.26 -9.75
C VAL A 215 10.79 -18.96 -10.26
N ILE A 216 10.98 -17.79 -10.81
CA ILE A 216 12.24 -17.25 -11.30
C ILE A 216 12.73 -16.18 -10.34
N GLN A 217 13.77 -16.51 -9.60
CA GLN A 217 14.39 -15.61 -8.60
C GLN A 217 15.92 -15.77 -8.70
N PRO A 218 16.57 -15.11 -9.68
CA PRO A 218 18.01 -15.21 -9.83
C PRO A 218 18.72 -14.61 -8.63
N GLU A 219 19.74 -15.27 -8.15
CA GLU A 219 20.66 -14.74 -7.14
C GLU A 219 21.43 -13.57 -7.73
N GLY A 220 21.40 -12.44 -7.07
CA GLY A 220 22.16 -11.24 -7.41
C GLY A 220 22.88 -10.69 -6.18
N ALA A 221 24.07 -10.12 -6.37
CA ALA A 221 24.75 -9.39 -5.33
C ALA A 221 23.87 -8.19 -4.91
N ALA A 222 23.58 -8.09 -3.62
CA ALA A 222 22.90 -6.91 -3.09
C ALA A 222 23.83 -5.68 -3.22
N PRO A 223 23.32 -4.50 -3.59
CA PRO A 223 24.13 -3.29 -3.60
C PRO A 223 24.62 -2.96 -2.19
N GLU A 224 25.78 -2.29 -2.10
CA GLU A 224 26.24 -1.70 -0.84
C GLU A 224 25.15 -0.79 -0.26
N LEU A 225 24.89 -0.93 1.05
CA LEU A 225 23.88 -0.13 1.75
C LEU A 225 24.56 0.94 2.63
N LYS A 226 24.16 2.20 2.46
CA LYS A 226 24.51 3.30 3.37
C LYS A 226 23.28 3.74 4.12
N LEU A 227 23.29 3.51 5.42
CA LEU A 227 22.14 3.72 6.30
C LEU A 227 22.40 4.86 7.27
N GLN A 228 21.40 5.67 7.55
CA GLN A 228 21.43 6.71 8.55
C GLN A 228 20.07 6.86 9.24
N VAL A 229 20.07 6.86 10.56
CA VAL A 229 18.90 7.22 11.38
C VAL A 229 19.24 8.47 12.18
N ARG A 230 18.36 9.46 12.13
CA ARG A 230 18.52 10.71 12.86
C ARG A 230 17.35 10.91 13.81
N GLY A 231 17.68 11.24 15.07
CA GLY A 231 16.70 11.51 16.12
C GLY A 231 16.39 13.01 16.24
N TYR A 232 15.12 13.32 16.43
CA TYR A 232 14.63 14.67 16.71
C TYR A 232 13.62 14.62 17.85
N ILE A 233 13.63 15.65 18.70
CA ILE A 233 12.67 15.79 19.79
C ILE A 233 11.65 16.85 19.38
N GLU A 234 10.36 16.50 19.44
CA GLU A 234 9.25 17.43 19.23
C GLU A 234 9.20 18.44 20.39
N PRO A 235 8.80 19.69 20.13
CA PRO A 235 8.65 20.68 21.19
C PRO A 235 7.54 20.26 22.17
N VAL A 236 7.55 20.87 23.36
CA VAL A 236 6.44 20.74 24.32
C VAL A 236 5.18 21.29 23.62
N GLU A 237 4.10 20.54 23.60
CA GLU A 237 2.81 21.03 23.13
C GLU A 237 2.45 22.27 23.98
N SER A 238 2.64 23.47 23.42
CA SER A 238 1.99 24.66 23.96
C SER A 238 0.50 24.44 23.78
N GLY A 239 -0.28 24.37 24.87
CA GLY A 239 -1.70 23.95 24.93
C GLY A 239 -2.69 24.77 24.07
N LEU A 240 -2.31 25.15 22.88
CA LEU A 240 -3.14 25.71 21.82
C LEU A 240 -3.71 24.54 21.03
N SER A 241 -5.00 24.37 21.12
CA SER A 241 -5.78 23.37 20.38
C SER A 241 -5.42 23.39 18.88
N GLY A 242 -5.28 22.22 18.28
CA GLY A 242 -4.74 22.00 16.93
C GLY A 242 -5.49 22.64 15.74
N ASP A 243 -6.41 23.57 15.95
CA ASP A 243 -7.16 24.26 14.89
C ASP A 243 -6.49 25.57 14.42
N ASP A 244 -5.49 26.10 15.13
CA ASP A 244 -4.87 27.40 14.86
C ASP A 244 -3.41 27.35 14.40
N LEU A 245 -2.87 26.18 14.04
CA LEU A 245 -1.50 26.08 13.57
C LEU A 245 -1.35 26.73 12.18
N GLU A 246 -0.87 27.96 12.18
CA GLU A 246 -0.26 28.55 10.97
C GLU A 246 0.92 27.68 10.54
N VAL A 247 1.20 27.59 9.23
CA VAL A 247 2.37 26.88 8.70
C VAL A 247 3.68 27.43 9.32
N ASP A 248 3.65 28.62 9.91
CA ASP A 248 4.75 29.32 10.54
C ASP A 248 4.93 29.03 12.05
N GLY A 249 4.01 28.32 12.72
CA GLY A 249 4.05 28.13 14.17
C GLY A 249 4.16 26.67 14.62
N GLY A 250 5.31 26.25 15.15
CA GLY A 250 5.37 25.26 16.22
C GLY A 250 5.99 23.90 15.95
N ASP A 251 6.31 23.48 14.72
CA ASP A 251 6.99 22.17 14.54
C ASP A 251 8.50 22.36 14.34
N GLU A 252 9.22 22.72 15.42
CA GLU A 252 10.67 22.89 15.42
C GLU A 252 11.42 21.63 14.99
N ALA A 253 10.89 20.44 15.30
CA ALA A 253 11.47 19.17 14.88
C ALA A 253 11.45 19.06 13.36
N LEU A 254 10.31 19.39 12.71
CA LEU A 254 10.21 19.37 11.26
C LEU A 254 11.06 20.47 10.61
N ASP A 255 11.23 21.62 11.25
CA ASP A 255 12.13 22.68 10.79
C ASP A 255 13.60 22.23 10.82
N ARG A 256 14.07 21.62 11.91
CA ARG A 256 15.41 21.04 12.01
C ARG A 256 15.63 19.89 11.00
N ILE A 257 14.61 19.07 10.75
CA ILE A 257 14.63 18.04 9.68
C ILE A 257 14.78 18.73 8.33
N ALA A 258 14.01 19.79 8.04
CA ALA A 258 14.09 20.53 6.79
C ALA A 258 15.48 21.18 6.59
N ASP A 259 16.14 21.68 7.65
CA ASP A 259 17.52 22.20 7.57
C ASP A 259 18.49 21.10 7.13
N HIS A 260 18.43 19.94 7.75
CA HIS A 260 19.28 18.82 7.37
C HIS A 260 18.98 18.31 5.96
N VAL A 261 17.70 18.13 5.60
CA VAL A 261 17.26 17.72 4.26
C VAL A 261 17.77 18.70 3.20
N PHE A 262 17.62 20.00 3.45
CA PHE A 262 18.14 21.05 2.56
C PHE A 262 19.65 20.96 2.35
N SER A 263 20.40 20.65 3.40
CA SER A 263 21.87 20.54 3.32
C SER A 263 22.36 19.29 2.60
N VAL A 264 21.64 18.15 2.71
CA VAL A 264 22.17 16.85 2.25
C VAL A 264 21.53 16.30 0.98
N LEU A 265 20.31 16.74 0.62
CA LEU A 265 19.62 16.27 -0.59
C LEU A 265 19.71 17.26 -1.74
N ARG A 266 20.11 18.50 -1.48
CA ARG A 266 20.28 19.49 -2.52
C ARG A 266 21.44 19.14 -3.46
N GLY A 267 21.28 19.46 -4.76
CA GLY A 267 22.27 19.20 -5.81
C GLY A 267 22.18 17.81 -6.44
N ASP A 268 21.31 16.93 -5.92
CA ASP A 268 21.14 15.55 -6.40
C ASP A 268 19.65 15.20 -6.66
N ASN A 269 19.43 14.13 -7.37
CA ASN A 269 18.09 13.53 -7.45
C ASN A 269 17.86 12.63 -6.24
N ALA A 270 16.81 12.92 -5.47
CA ALA A 270 16.45 12.18 -4.27
C ALA A 270 14.94 11.99 -4.13
N LEU A 271 14.55 11.01 -3.31
CA LEU A 271 13.16 10.83 -2.87
C LEU A 271 13.09 10.99 -1.35
N PHE A 272 12.06 11.70 -0.90
CA PHE A 272 11.74 11.83 0.51
C PHE A 272 10.30 11.37 0.76
N PHE A 273 10.09 10.31 1.53
CA PHE A 273 8.77 9.80 1.87
C PHE A 273 8.26 10.44 3.17
N GLY A 274 7.24 11.31 3.06
CA GLY A 274 6.69 12.09 4.18
C GLY A 274 5.67 11.33 5.05
N GLY A 275 5.24 10.13 4.62
CA GLY A 275 4.27 9.31 5.34
C GLY A 275 2.81 9.78 5.21
N SER A 276 2.53 11.07 5.10
CA SER A 276 1.19 11.62 4.89
C SER A 276 1.21 12.80 3.91
N ARG A 277 0.05 13.11 3.31
CA ARG A 277 -0.11 14.31 2.44
C ARG A 277 0.22 15.59 3.22
N HIS A 278 -0.19 15.66 4.48
CA HIS A 278 0.09 16.79 5.38
C HIS A 278 1.60 17.01 5.54
N ASN A 279 2.36 15.99 5.89
CA ASN A 279 3.81 16.09 6.07
C ASN A 279 4.53 16.42 4.75
N VAL A 280 4.04 15.89 3.61
CA VAL A 280 4.57 16.18 2.28
C VAL A 280 4.46 17.67 1.97
N GLU A 281 3.28 18.27 2.16
CA GLU A 281 3.06 19.70 1.94
C GLU A 281 3.81 20.57 2.96
N ALA A 282 3.78 20.16 4.25
CA ALA A 282 4.47 20.88 5.32
C ALA A 282 5.98 20.96 5.09
N LEU A 283 6.61 19.86 4.69
CA LEU A 283 8.04 19.81 4.42
C LEU A 283 8.39 20.53 3.12
N SER A 284 7.56 20.39 2.08
CA SER A 284 7.76 21.07 0.79
C SER A 284 7.74 22.60 0.94
N ASP A 285 6.78 23.15 1.70
CA ASP A 285 6.69 24.57 1.98
C ASP A 285 7.92 25.07 2.75
N ARG A 286 8.38 24.33 3.77
CA ARG A 286 9.57 24.69 4.55
C ARG A 286 10.85 24.71 3.70
N LEU A 287 11.00 23.75 2.80
CA LEU A 287 12.16 23.64 1.91
C LEU A 287 12.14 24.69 0.79
N LEU A 288 10.95 25.04 0.27
CA LEU A 288 10.79 26.14 -0.67
C LEU A 288 11.28 27.46 -0.02
N ARG A 289 10.82 27.77 1.20
CA ARG A 289 11.24 28.99 1.93
C ARG A 289 12.73 29.02 2.21
N ARG A 290 13.36 27.87 2.48
CA ARG A 290 14.82 27.80 2.63
C ARG A 290 15.53 28.10 1.33
N SER A 291 15.01 27.61 0.21
CA SER A 291 15.53 27.95 -1.12
C SER A 291 15.43 29.45 -1.41
N GLU A 292 14.27 30.05 -1.11
CA GLU A 292 14.05 31.49 -1.28
C GLU A 292 14.97 32.34 -0.40
N ARG A 293 15.09 32.01 0.90
CA ARG A 293 15.98 32.70 1.84
C ARG A 293 17.46 32.58 1.44
N ALA A 294 17.85 31.43 0.88
CA ALA A 294 19.21 31.21 0.40
C ALA A 294 19.48 31.83 -0.99
N GLY A 295 18.46 32.39 -1.66
CA GLY A 295 18.56 32.94 -3.01
C GLY A 295 18.91 31.92 -4.07
N VAL A 296 18.44 30.67 -3.93
CA VAL A 296 18.76 29.54 -4.82
C VAL A 296 17.51 28.92 -5.42
N PRO A 297 17.60 28.30 -6.61
CA PRO A 297 16.46 27.62 -7.23
C PRO A 297 15.88 26.54 -6.29
N ASN A 298 14.54 26.39 -6.30
CA ASN A 298 13.89 25.31 -5.59
C ASN A 298 14.14 23.97 -6.30
N GLU A 299 14.57 22.97 -5.52
CA GLU A 299 14.81 21.60 -5.98
C GLU A 299 13.82 20.60 -5.32
N PHE A 300 12.93 21.06 -4.44
CA PHE A 300 12.06 20.26 -3.59
C PHE A 300 10.60 20.41 -4.01
N PHE A 301 9.96 19.32 -4.41
CA PHE A 301 8.61 19.35 -4.95
C PHE A 301 7.73 18.25 -4.34
N PRO A 302 6.47 18.57 -3.96
CA PRO A 302 5.54 17.57 -3.43
C PRO A 302 5.06 16.62 -4.51
N HIS A 303 4.78 15.37 -4.12
CA HIS A 303 4.18 14.34 -4.98
C HIS A 303 3.21 13.46 -4.20
N HIS A 304 1.92 13.65 -4.40
CA HIS A 304 0.87 12.80 -3.79
C HIS A 304 -0.39 12.75 -4.67
N GLY A 305 -1.29 11.81 -4.37
CA GLY A 305 -2.48 11.53 -5.18
C GLY A 305 -3.43 12.71 -5.39
N SER A 306 -3.45 13.68 -4.45
CA SER A 306 -4.32 14.87 -4.54
C SER A 306 -3.79 15.98 -5.47
N LEU A 307 -2.53 15.89 -5.93
CA LEU A 307 -2.00 16.81 -6.94
C LEU A 307 -2.59 16.50 -8.32
N SER A 308 -2.72 17.53 -9.15
CA SER A 308 -3.15 17.35 -10.54
C SER A 308 -2.21 16.41 -11.31
N LYS A 309 -2.75 15.79 -12.35
CA LYS A 309 -1.97 14.87 -13.21
C LYS A 309 -0.76 15.59 -13.81
N GLU A 310 -0.98 16.81 -14.27
CA GLU A 310 0.04 17.64 -14.95
C GLU A 310 1.23 17.92 -14.02
N LEU A 311 0.97 18.29 -12.76
CA LEU A 311 2.02 18.54 -11.76
C LEU A 311 2.82 17.27 -11.44
N ARG A 312 2.14 16.13 -11.33
CA ARG A 312 2.82 14.86 -11.07
C ARG A 312 3.69 14.43 -12.25
N GLU A 313 3.15 14.46 -13.48
CA GLU A 313 3.88 14.10 -14.70
C GLU A 313 5.06 15.06 -14.98
N GLU A 314 4.92 16.35 -14.67
CA GLU A 314 6.00 17.33 -14.77
C GLU A 314 7.17 16.95 -13.84
N LEU A 315 6.88 16.62 -12.58
CA LEU A 315 7.90 16.21 -11.61
C LEU A 315 8.54 14.86 -11.99
N GLU A 316 7.75 13.88 -12.38
CA GLU A 316 8.24 12.57 -12.85
C GLU A 316 9.17 12.72 -14.07
N THR A 317 8.79 13.57 -15.04
CA THR A 317 9.60 13.88 -16.22
C THR A 317 10.90 14.56 -15.84
N ARG A 318 10.86 15.52 -14.91
CA ARG A 318 12.05 16.23 -14.40
C ARG A 318 13.03 15.28 -13.71
N LEU A 319 12.53 14.39 -12.85
CA LEU A 319 13.34 13.36 -12.19
C LEU A 319 13.99 12.41 -13.21
N LYS A 320 13.20 11.94 -14.19
CA LYS A 320 13.67 11.02 -15.24
C LYS A 320 14.74 11.64 -16.12
N ALA A 321 14.58 12.90 -16.50
CA ALA A 321 15.56 13.63 -17.32
C ALA A 321 16.90 13.78 -16.58
N GLY A 322 16.90 13.97 -15.26
CA GLY A 322 18.09 14.05 -14.44
C GLY A 322 19.02 15.23 -14.78
N THR A 323 18.53 16.22 -15.54
CA THR A 323 19.31 17.39 -15.96
C THR A 323 19.37 18.48 -14.89
N LEU A 324 18.37 18.52 -14.02
CA LEU A 324 18.29 19.47 -12.90
C LEU A 324 18.14 18.68 -11.60
N PRO A 325 18.88 19.04 -10.56
CA PRO A 325 18.73 18.44 -9.24
C PRO A 325 17.27 18.51 -8.79
N THR A 326 16.74 17.39 -8.30
CA THR A 326 15.31 17.30 -7.98
C THR A 326 15.08 16.32 -6.85
N THR A 327 14.50 16.79 -5.76
CA THR A 327 13.99 15.97 -4.66
C THR A 327 12.46 15.92 -4.70
N ALA A 328 11.88 14.75 -4.91
CA ALA A 328 10.45 14.56 -4.75
C ALA A 328 10.13 14.23 -3.29
N ILE A 329 9.26 15.02 -2.67
CA ILE A 329 8.70 14.76 -1.35
C ILE A 329 7.36 14.08 -1.56
N ALA A 330 7.28 12.77 -1.27
CA ALA A 330 6.16 11.94 -1.72
C ALA A 330 5.47 11.20 -0.58
N THR A 331 4.22 10.83 -0.82
CA THR A 331 3.54 9.74 -0.10
C THR A 331 3.96 8.41 -0.74
N THR A 332 3.16 7.35 -0.63
CA THR A 332 3.43 6.05 -1.27
C THR A 332 3.38 6.07 -2.80
N THR A 333 2.99 7.18 -3.43
CA THR A 333 2.79 7.29 -4.89
C THR A 333 4.03 7.00 -5.73
N LEU A 334 5.23 7.26 -5.22
CA LEU A 334 6.51 6.97 -5.87
C LEU A 334 7.19 5.69 -5.35
N GLU A 335 6.51 4.93 -4.52
CA GLU A 335 6.99 3.65 -3.98
C GLU A 335 6.93 2.54 -5.03
N LEU A 336 5.90 2.50 -5.87
CA LEU A 336 5.70 1.50 -6.91
C LEU A 336 6.47 1.82 -8.20
N GLY A 337 6.78 0.80 -8.97
CA GLY A 337 7.61 0.58 -10.16
C GLY A 337 7.83 1.66 -11.23
N ILE A 338 7.45 2.93 -11.04
CA ILE A 338 7.67 4.01 -12.01
C ILE A 338 9.17 4.23 -12.22
N ASP A 339 9.59 4.40 -13.47
CA ASP A 339 10.96 4.74 -13.80
C ASP A 339 11.22 6.25 -13.60
N LEU A 340 11.86 6.57 -12.51
CA LEU A 340 12.24 7.92 -12.10
C LEU A 340 13.69 8.31 -12.48
N GLY A 341 14.35 7.48 -13.29
CA GLY A 341 15.75 7.66 -13.61
C GLY A 341 16.67 7.33 -12.43
N SER A 342 17.81 8.03 -12.35
CA SER A 342 18.81 7.80 -11.31
C SER A 342 18.50 8.59 -10.05
N VAL A 343 18.09 7.90 -8.99
CA VAL A 343 17.90 8.47 -7.65
C VAL A 343 19.11 8.12 -6.80
N LYS A 344 19.80 9.10 -6.25
CA LYS A 344 21.01 8.91 -5.42
C LYS A 344 20.66 8.39 -4.03
N SER A 345 19.65 8.96 -3.39
CA SER A 345 19.29 8.60 -2.03
C SER A 345 17.78 8.64 -1.80
N VAL A 346 17.35 7.82 -0.86
CA VAL A 346 16.00 7.79 -0.34
C VAL A 346 16.00 8.21 1.12
N ALA A 347 15.03 9.01 1.49
CA ALA A 347 14.80 9.45 2.85
C ALA A 347 13.33 9.21 3.24
N GLN A 348 13.06 9.02 4.54
CA GLN A 348 11.69 8.97 5.04
C GLN A 348 11.54 9.63 6.40
N LEU A 349 10.36 10.19 6.63
CA LEU A 349 9.90 10.72 7.91
C LEU A 349 9.18 9.61 8.69
N GLY A 350 9.59 9.43 9.95
CA GLY A 350 9.04 8.41 10.84
C GLY A 350 9.70 7.03 10.67
N ALA A 351 9.63 6.25 11.74
CA ALA A 351 10.09 4.87 11.74
C ALA A 351 9.22 3.99 10.83
N PRO A 352 9.82 3.09 10.06
CA PRO A 352 9.06 2.17 9.19
C PRO A 352 8.08 1.31 10.00
N ARG A 353 6.92 1.05 9.41
CA ARG A 353 5.92 0.10 9.95
C ARG A 353 5.88 -1.18 9.11
N SER A 354 6.22 -1.08 7.82
CA SER A 354 6.31 -2.20 6.89
C SER A 354 7.71 -2.30 6.28
N LEU A 355 8.27 -3.51 6.32
CA LEU A 355 9.56 -3.84 5.72
C LEU A 355 9.42 -3.97 4.18
N ALA A 356 8.26 -4.39 3.70
CA ALA A 356 7.95 -4.43 2.28
C ALA A 356 8.00 -3.03 1.67
N SER A 357 7.30 -2.05 2.27
CA SER A 357 7.36 -0.64 1.89
C SER A 357 8.79 -0.08 1.97
N LEU A 358 9.51 -0.36 3.06
CA LEU A 358 10.90 0.10 3.24
C LEU A 358 11.81 -0.41 2.13
N ARG A 359 11.72 -1.69 1.75
CA ARG A 359 12.48 -2.29 0.65
C ARG A 359 12.14 -1.68 -0.70
N GLN A 360 10.86 -1.43 -0.98
CA GLN A 360 10.43 -0.80 -2.22
C GLN A 360 10.99 0.62 -2.36
N ARG A 361 10.95 1.41 -1.27
CA ARG A 361 11.57 2.75 -1.21
C ARG A 361 13.06 2.68 -1.44
N LEU A 362 13.76 1.82 -0.71
CA LEU A 362 15.21 1.63 -0.85
C LEU A 362 15.59 1.21 -2.28
N GLY A 363 14.82 0.34 -2.93
CA GLY A 363 14.99 -0.09 -4.31
C GLY A 363 14.87 1.03 -5.36
N ARG A 364 14.54 2.27 -4.96
CA ARG A 364 14.62 3.46 -5.82
C ARG A 364 16.02 4.03 -5.90
N SER A 365 16.89 3.81 -4.91
CA SER A 365 18.30 4.21 -4.86
C SER A 365 19.21 3.05 -5.27
N GLY A 366 20.46 3.36 -5.69
CA GLY A 366 21.48 2.34 -6.00
C GLY A 366 21.21 1.51 -7.27
N ARG A 367 20.46 2.05 -8.24
CA ARG A 367 20.10 1.31 -9.47
C ARG A 367 21.25 1.15 -10.47
N ARG A 368 22.28 1.98 -10.41
CA ARG A 368 23.46 1.87 -11.29
C ARG A 368 24.45 0.89 -10.69
N LYS A 369 25.14 0.16 -11.55
CA LYS A 369 26.24 -0.72 -11.14
C LYS A 369 27.27 0.11 -10.36
N ASP A 370 27.75 -0.43 -9.25
CA ASP A 370 28.77 0.20 -8.36
C ASP A 370 28.30 1.49 -7.64
N THR A 371 27.00 1.77 -7.56
CA THR A 371 26.47 2.85 -6.72
C THR A 371 25.79 2.29 -5.48
N PRO A 372 26.15 2.78 -4.26
CA PRO A 372 25.50 2.32 -3.04
C PRO A 372 24.03 2.78 -2.99
N ALA A 373 23.17 1.97 -2.40
CA ALA A 373 21.82 2.40 -2.04
C ALA A 373 21.88 3.16 -0.71
N ILE A 374 21.34 4.39 -0.69
CA ILE A 374 21.41 5.27 0.47
C ILE A 374 20.00 5.43 1.05
N LEU A 375 19.84 5.11 2.34
CA LEU A 375 18.60 5.29 3.10
C LEU A 375 18.83 6.19 4.30
N ARG A 376 17.97 7.22 4.47
CA ARG A 376 17.92 8.07 5.65
C ARG A 376 16.55 7.99 6.31
N ILE A 377 16.50 7.78 7.62
CA ILE A 377 15.29 7.76 8.43
C ILE A 377 15.36 8.90 9.42
N TYR A 378 14.33 9.74 9.45
CA TYR A 378 14.18 10.86 10.37
C TYR A 378 13.10 10.51 11.39
N THR A 379 13.50 10.21 12.63
CA THR A 379 12.56 9.87 13.71
C THR A 379 12.26 11.09 14.54
N ARG A 380 11.02 11.23 15.00
CA ARG A 380 10.57 12.25 15.92
C ARG A 380 10.08 11.60 17.20
N GLU A 381 10.61 12.01 18.34
CA GLU A 381 10.20 11.59 19.66
C GLU A 381 9.61 12.76 20.44
N ARG A 382 8.60 12.49 21.24
CA ARG A 382 7.99 13.53 22.06
C ARG A 382 8.97 14.07 23.09
N HIS A 383 8.87 15.37 23.37
CA HIS A 383 9.57 15.95 24.52
C HIS A 383 9.06 15.34 25.80
N LEU A 384 9.98 14.96 26.71
CA LEU A 384 9.62 14.35 27.99
C LEU A 384 9.54 15.41 29.10
N GLY A 385 8.42 15.43 29.79
CA GLY A 385 8.18 16.16 31.02
C GLY A 385 7.94 15.20 32.20
N ARG A 386 7.65 15.76 33.37
CA ARG A 386 7.37 14.94 34.58
C ARG A 386 6.15 14.02 34.42
N ALA A 387 5.14 14.48 33.71
CA ALA A 387 3.89 13.76 33.47
C ALA A 387 3.86 12.97 32.16
N SER A 388 4.99 12.82 31.44
CA SER A 388 5.03 12.07 30.19
C SER A 388 4.70 10.61 30.40
N ASP A 389 3.94 10.07 29.45
CA ASP A 389 3.54 8.67 29.45
C ASP A 389 4.76 7.73 29.41
N PRO A 390 4.75 6.62 30.14
CA PRO A 390 5.82 5.62 30.11
C PRO A 390 6.15 5.12 28.68
N ILE A 391 5.16 5.02 27.78
CA ILE A 391 5.38 4.63 26.39
C ILE A 391 6.26 5.66 25.67
N ASP A 392 6.01 6.96 25.84
CA ASP A 392 6.82 8.01 25.23
C ASP A 392 8.28 7.98 25.76
N ARG A 393 8.45 7.62 27.06
CA ARG A 393 9.77 7.48 27.69
C ARG A 393 10.59 6.32 27.10
N LEU A 394 9.94 5.30 26.53
CA LEU A 394 10.59 4.19 25.84
C LEU A 394 11.20 4.59 24.48
N ARG A 395 10.98 5.82 23.98
CA ARG A 395 11.51 6.29 22.69
C ARG A 395 11.17 5.35 21.52
N PRO A 396 9.88 5.04 21.29
CA PRO A 396 9.46 3.95 20.41
C PRO A 396 9.82 4.16 18.95
N GLN A 397 9.94 5.41 18.46
CA GLN A 397 10.24 5.67 17.06
C GLN A 397 11.68 5.31 16.69
N VAL A 398 12.65 5.70 17.51
CA VAL A 398 14.07 5.36 17.31
C VAL A 398 14.27 3.85 17.40
N VAL A 399 13.70 3.22 18.44
CA VAL A 399 13.82 1.78 18.65
C VAL A 399 13.21 0.99 17.47
N ARG A 400 12.02 1.39 16.99
CA ARG A 400 11.39 0.77 15.84
C ARG A 400 12.21 0.97 14.56
N ALA A 401 12.84 2.14 14.37
CA ALA A 401 13.70 2.37 13.22
C ALA A 401 14.93 1.43 13.24
N VAL A 402 15.55 1.22 14.39
CA VAL A 402 16.66 0.26 14.56
C VAL A 402 16.18 -1.16 14.27
N ALA A 403 15.04 -1.58 14.84
CA ALA A 403 14.47 -2.91 14.62
C ALA A 403 14.17 -3.16 13.13
N ALA A 404 13.56 -2.19 12.45
CA ALA A 404 13.25 -2.29 11.02
C ALA A 404 14.53 -2.41 10.17
N ILE A 405 15.58 -1.66 10.49
CA ILE A 405 16.87 -1.79 9.78
C ILE A 405 17.51 -3.16 10.03
N ARG A 406 17.48 -3.68 11.26
CA ARG A 406 17.99 -5.03 11.55
C ARG A 406 17.28 -6.10 10.72
N LEU A 407 15.96 -6.04 10.65
CA LEU A 407 15.16 -6.95 9.83
C LEU A 407 15.41 -6.75 8.32
N LEU A 408 15.60 -5.51 7.87
CA LEU A 408 15.98 -5.21 6.49
C LEU A 408 17.30 -5.87 6.12
N LEU A 409 18.32 -5.74 6.97
CA LEU A 409 19.64 -6.37 6.80
C LEU A 409 19.55 -7.90 6.89
N GLY A 410 18.67 -8.42 7.76
CA GLY A 410 18.33 -9.85 7.87
C GLY A 410 17.48 -10.38 6.71
N ARG A 411 17.15 -9.54 5.70
CA ARG A 411 16.33 -9.88 4.53
C ARG A 411 14.92 -10.39 4.88
N PHE A 412 14.41 -10.05 6.07
CA PHE A 412 13.03 -10.39 6.45
C PHE A 412 12.03 -9.59 5.61
N VAL A 413 10.96 -10.22 5.17
CA VAL A 413 9.79 -9.59 4.53
C VAL A 413 8.53 -10.15 5.18
N GLU A 414 7.58 -9.28 5.44
CA GLU A 414 6.30 -9.67 6.02
C GLU A 414 5.55 -10.64 5.11
N THR A 415 4.86 -11.58 5.74
CA THR A 415 3.93 -12.48 5.06
C THR A 415 2.56 -11.78 4.97
N PRO A 416 1.95 -11.71 3.77
CA PRO A 416 0.58 -11.24 3.63
C PRO A 416 -0.39 -11.99 4.53
N GLY A 417 -1.17 -11.26 5.34
CA GLY A 417 -2.24 -11.83 6.17
C GLY A 417 -3.57 -11.92 5.43
N ASP A 418 -4.58 -12.53 6.09
CA ASP A 418 -5.95 -12.62 5.59
C ASP A 418 -6.59 -11.22 5.48
N ASP A 419 -7.28 -10.98 4.36
CA ASP A 419 -7.88 -9.68 4.06
C ASP A 419 -9.27 -9.53 4.70
N PRO A 420 -9.54 -8.43 5.41
CA PRO A 420 -10.88 -8.15 5.93
C PRO A 420 -11.92 -7.82 4.85
N ALA A 421 -11.51 -7.43 3.64
CA ALA A 421 -12.40 -6.92 2.59
C ALA A 421 -13.09 -8.00 1.74
N ILE A 422 -13.07 -9.26 2.16
CA ILE A 422 -13.68 -10.39 1.42
C ILE A 422 -15.15 -10.13 1.11
N VAL A 423 -15.94 -9.65 2.09
CA VAL A 423 -17.39 -9.42 1.92
C VAL A 423 -17.64 -8.23 0.99
N THR A 424 -16.92 -7.13 1.18
CA THR A 424 -16.99 -5.96 0.29
C THR A 424 -16.75 -6.33 -1.16
N VAL A 425 -15.71 -7.12 -1.44
CA VAL A 425 -15.40 -7.54 -2.81
C VAL A 425 -16.44 -8.53 -3.34
N ALA A 426 -16.95 -9.43 -2.49
CA ALA A 426 -18.03 -10.37 -2.87
C ALA A 426 -19.29 -9.60 -3.29
N ILE A 427 -19.77 -8.64 -2.48
CA ILE A 427 -20.94 -7.82 -2.81
C ILE A 427 -20.71 -7.07 -4.13
N HIS A 428 -19.58 -6.37 -4.25
CA HIS A 428 -19.23 -5.64 -5.46
C HIS A 428 -19.23 -6.53 -6.70
N GLN A 429 -18.62 -7.71 -6.63
CA GLN A 429 -18.53 -8.61 -7.76
C GLN A 429 -19.85 -9.34 -8.09
N ILE A 430 -20.69 -9.61 -7.09
CA ILE A 430 -22.07 -10.11 -7.31
C ILE A 430 -22.84 -9.09 -8.16
N LEU A 431 -22.88 -7.84 -7.74
CA LEU A 431 -23.57 -6.76 -8.48
C LEU A 431 -22.99 -6.55 -9.88
N SER A 432 -21.66 -6.60 -10.01
CA SER A 432 -20.99 -6.46 -11.31
C SER A 432 -21.35 -7.59 -12.28
N ILE A 433 -21.33 -8.84 -11.84
CA ILE A 433 -21.67 -9.99 -12.69
C ILE A 433 -23.14 -9.97 -13.10
N ILE A 434 -24.04 -9.64 -12.17
CA ILE A 434 -25.47 -9.49 -12.48
C ILE A 434 -25.68 -8.40 -13.53
N THR A 435 -25.01 -7.27 -13.40
CA THR A 435 -25.06 -6.17 -14.39
C THR A 435 -24.51 -6.59 -15.75
N GLU A 436 -23.36 -7.28 -15.77
CA GLU A 436 -22.70 -7.75 -17.00
C GLU A 436 -23.59 -8.72 -17.80
N GLN A 437 -24.32 -9.60 -17.08
CA GLN A 437 -25.06 -10.71 -17.68
C GLN A 437 -26.58 -10.43 -17.80
N GLY A 438 -27.07 -9.32 -17.20
CA GLY A 438 -28.49 -9.02 -17.09
C GLY A 438 -29.26 -9.90 -16.09
N GLY A 439 -28.55 -10.70 -15.33
CA GLY A 439 -29.03 -11.64 -14.32
C GLY A 439 -28.08 -12.84 -14.15
N ALA A 440 -28.09 -13.47 -12.98
CA ALA A 440 -27.21 -14.61 -12.71
C ALA A 440 -27.84 -15.58 -11.71
N ARG A 441 -27.49 -16.88 -11.79
CA ARG A 441 -27.93 -17.86 -10.80
C ARG A 441 -26.94 -17.90 -9.63
N ALA A 442 -27.46 -18.16 -8.43
CA ALA A 442 -26.67 -18.18 -7.19
C ALA A 442 -25.50 -19.19 -7.25
N ASP A 443 -25.74 -20.39 -7.81
CA ASP A 443 -24.72 -21.42 -7.97
C ASP A 443 -23.60 -21.01 -8.94
N ALA A 444 -23.94 -20.33 -10.04
CA ALA A 444 -22.98 -19.80 -11.00
C ALA A 444 -22.13 -18.67 -10.39
N LEU A 445 -22.76 -17.75 -9.62
CA LEU A 445 -22.05 -16.71 -8.87
C LEU A 445 -21.06 -17.32 -7.88
N TYR A 446 -21.51 -18.29 -7.06
CA TYR A 446 -20.64 -18.95 -6.09
C TYR A 446 -19.45 -19.63 -6.76
N LYS A 447 -19.70 -20.43 -7.81
CA LYS A 447 -18.65 -21.13 -8.56
C LYS A 447 -17.64 -20.15 -9.17
N THR A 448 -18.11 -19.01 -9.66
CA THR A 448 -17.24 -17.99 -10.27
C THR A 448 -16.38 -17.29 -9.24
N LEU A 449 -16.97 -16.87 -8.11
CA LEU A 449 -16.31 -16.02 -7.12
C LEU A 449 -15.58 -16.82 -6.04
N CYS A 450 -16.20 -17.88 -5.54
CA CYS A 450 -15.74 -18.65 -4.38
C CYS A 450 -15.17 -20.02 -4.73
N GLY A 451 -15.18 -20.42 -5.99
CA GLY A 451 -14.70 -21.75 -6.43
C GLY A 451 -13.18 -21.93 -6.27
N ALA A 452 -12.41 -20.86 -6.19
CA ALA A 452 -10.97 -20.88 -5.91
C ALA A 452 -10.48 -19.50 -5.50
N GLY A 453 -9.36 -19.44 -4.79
CA GLY A 453 -8.69 -18.21 -4.39
C GLY A 453 -9.22 -17.60 -3.10
N PRO A 454 -8.91 -16.31 -2.83
CA PRO A 454 -9.18 -15.71 -1.53
C PRO A 454 -10.65 -15.67 -1.13
N LEU A 455 -11.58 -15.50 -2.08
CA LEU A 455 -13.02 -15.51 -1.79
C LEU A 455 -13.57 -16.91 -1.47
N ALA A 456 -12.78 -17.99 -1.62
CA ALA A 456 -13.14 -19.34 -1.16
C ALA A 456 -13.26 -19.45 0.37
N ALA A 457 -12.80 -18.44 1.12
CA ALA A 457 -13.06 -18.32 2.56
C ALA A 457 -14.56 -18.14 2.89
N LEU A 458 -15.38 -17.68 1.93
CA LEU A 458 -16.84 -17.70 2.05
C LEU A 458 -17.36 -19.10 1.76
N THR A 459 -17.89 -19.77 2.78
CA THR A 459 -18.53 -21.08 2.62
C THR A 459 -19.83 -20.95 1.80
N PRO A 460 -20.38 -22.05 1.23
CA PRO A 460 -21.69 -21.99 0.56
C PRO A 460 -22.80 -21.41 1.44
N SER A 461 -22.79 -21.72 2.75
CA SER A 461 -23.78 -21.17 3.70
C SER A 461 -23.61 -19.67 3.93
N ASP A 462 -22.37 -19.19 4.06
CA ASP A 462 -22.07 -17.75 4.18
C ASP A 462 -22.52 -16.99 2.93
N PHE A 463 -22.29 -17.55 1.75
CA PHE A 463 -22.68 -16.95 0.49
C PHE A 463 -24.20 -16.88 0.31
N VAL A 464 -24.92 -17.95 0.66
CA VAL A 464 -26.40 -17.95 0.65
C VAL A 464 -26.97 -16.96 1.64
N GLU A 465 -26.41 -16.86 2.86
CA GLU A 465 -26.80 -15.86 3.83
C GLU A 465 -26.60 -14.44 3.29
N LEU A 466 -25.43 -14.18 2.67
CA LEU A 466 -25.13 -12.90 2.04
C LEU A 466 -26.15 -12.56 0.96
N LEU A 467 -26.45 -13.49 0.04
CA LEU A 467 -27.45 -13.26 -1.02
C LEU A 467 -28.83 -12.97 -0.46
N ARG A 468 -29.28 -13.74 0.55
CA ARG A 468 -30.57 -13.50 1.20
C ARG A 468 -30.65 -12.14 1.88
N TRP A 469 -29.57 -11.74 2.53
CA TRP A 469 -29.50 -10.46 3.22
C TRP A 469 -29.56 -9.28 2.24
N ILE A 470 -28.73 -9.30 1.18
CA ILE A 470 -28.72 -8.20 0.20
C ILE A 470 -29.96 -8.18 -0.72
N SER A 471 -30.77 -9.26 -0.73
CA SER A 471 -32.09 -9.29 -1.37
C SER A 471 -33.23 -8.89 -0.43
N GLY A 472 -32.95 -8.75 0.87
CA GLY A 472 -33.95 -8.36 1.86
C GLY A 472 -34.44 -6.91 1.66
N PRO A 473 -35.65 -6.58 2.15
CA PRO A 473 -36.30 -5.30 1.90
C PRO A 473 -35.53 -4.10 2.51
N GLU A 474 -34.73 -4.32 3.54
CA GLU A 474 -33.93 -3.28 4.19
C GLU A 474 -32.70 -2.89 3.38
N VAL A 475 -32.16 -3.81 2.57
CA VAL A 475 -30.94 -3.60 1.78
C VAL A 475 -31.25 -3.40 0.30
N GLY A 476 -32.09 -4.29 -0.29
CA GLY A 476 -32.64 -4.14 -1.63
C GLY A 476 -31.64 -3.98 -2.77
N LEU A 477 -30.50 -4.69 -2.71
CA LEU A 477 -29.48 -4.61 -3.77
C LEU A 477 -29.82 -5.55 -4.96
N ILE A 478 -30.41 -6.70 -4.67
CA ILE A 478 -30.79 -7.70 -5.67
C ILE A 478 -32.19 -8.20 -5.40
N GLU A 479 -32.82 -8.76 -6.42
CA GLU A 479 -34.09 -9.47 -6.30
C GLU A 479 -34.02 -10.80 -7.04
N GLN A 480 -34.90 -11.73 -6.67
CA GLN A 480 -34.97 -13.05 -7.30
C GLN A 480 -36.23 -13.16 -8.16
N ALA A 481 -36.06 -13.40 -9.45
CA ALA A 481 -37.12 -13.71 -10.36
C ALA A 481 -37.73 -15.13 -10.09
N PRO A 482 -38.97 -15.41 -10.58
CA PRO A 482 -39.64 -16.69 -10.35
C PRO A 482 -38.86 -17.93 -10.83
N ASP A 483 -38.00 -17.78 -11.82
CA ASP A 483 -37.11 -18.84 -12.35
C ASP A 483 -35.85 -19.07 -11.52
N GLY A 484 -35.64 -18.29 -10.44
CA GLY A 484 -34.51 -18.35 -9.56
C GLY A 484 -33.30 -17.49 -10.02
N THR A 485 -33.45 -16.71 -11.09
CA THR A 485 -32.44 -15.77 -11.55
C THR A 485 -32.39 -14.58 -10.62
N LEU A 486 -31.19 -14.19 -10.19
CA LEU A 486 -30.94 -12.98 -9.41
C LEU A 486 -30.72 -11.81 -10.37
N MET A 487 -31.40 -10.71 -10.12
CA MET A 487 -31.33 -9.46 -10.86
C MET A 487 -31.00 -8.31 -9.93
N LEU A 488 -30.62 -7.14 -10.45
CA LEU A 488 -30.50 -5.94 -9.63
C LEU A 488 -31.89 -5.46 -9.19
N ALA A 489 -31.99 -5.06 -7.93
CA ALA A 489 -33.07 -4.23 -7.42
C ALA A 489 -32.68 -2.73 -7.53
N THR A 490 -33.61 -1.82 -7.24
CA THR A 490 -33.44 -0.37 -7.42
C THR A 490 -32.16 0.17 -6.83
N MET A 491 -31.85 -0.18 -5.57
CA MET A 491 -30.60 0.26 -4.91
C MET A 491 -29.36 -0.31 -5.61
N GLY A 492 -29.42 -1.54 -6.10
CA GLY A 492 -28.33 -2.17 -6.86
C GLY A 492 -28.08 -1.47 -8.19
N GLU A 493 -29.15 -1.05 -8.89
CA GLU A 493 -29.04 -0.27 -10.13
C GLU A 493 -28.40 1.10 -9.88
N GLU A 494 -28.81 1.80 -8.83
CA GLU A 494 -28.24 3.09 -8.44
C GLU A 494 -26.73 2.97 -8.15
N LEU A 495 -26.34 1.96 -7.35
CA LEU A 495 -24.94 1.73 -7.01
C LEU A 495 -24.09 1.39 -8.25
N THR A 496 -24.58 0.50 -9.11
CA THR A 496 -23.82 0.09 -10.30
C THR A 496 -23.77 1.16 -11.38
N ALA A 497 -24.70 2.13 -11.38
CA ALA A 497 -24.70 3.31 -12.25
C ALA A 497 -23.66 4.35 -11.82
N ALA A 498 -23.28 4.39 -10.56
CA ALA A 498 -22.35 5.37 -10.00
C ALA A 498 -20.94 5.23 -10.59
N ARG A 499 -20.24 6.36 -10.78
CA ARG A 499 -18.87 6.34 -11.34
C ARG A 499 -17.83 5.70 -10.43
N ASP A 500 -18.03 5.78 -9.15
CA ASP A 500 -17.13 5.22 -8.13
C ASP A 500 -17.34 3.72 -7.93
N PHE A 501 -18.33 3.11 -8.59
CA PHE A 501 -18.58 1.68 -8.52
C PHE A 501 -17.40 0.84 -9.05
N TYR A 502 -16.62 1.34 -10.01
CA TYR A 502 -15.48 0.57 -10.57
C TYR A 502 -14.35 0.29 -9.56
N ALA A 503 -14.32 1.03 -8.45
CA ALA A 503 -13.36 0.83 -7.38
C ALA A 503 -14.02 0.18 -6.16
N VAL A 504 -13.39 -0.85 -5.61
CA VAL A 504 -13.83 -1.55 -4.39
C VAL A 504 -13.47 -0.81 -3.10
N PHE A 505 -12.76 0.30 -3.19
CA PHE A 505 -12.39 1.17 -2.08
C PHE A 505 -13.14 2.49 -2.15
N GLU A 506 -13.27 3.17 -1.01
CA GLU A 506 -13.92 4.47 -0.94
C GLU A 506 -13.12 5.53 -1.70
N THR A 507 -13.84 6.41 -2.40
CA THR A 507 -13.29 7.61 -3.02
C THR A 507 -13.92 8.83 -2.35
N ASP A 508 -13.09 9.62 -1.68
CA ASP A 508 -13.52 10.81 -0.97
C ASP A 508 -14.10 11.86 -1.93
N GLN A 509 -15.09 12.63 -1.48
CA GLN A 509 -15.50 13.84 -2.19
C GLN A 509 -14.47 14.92 -1.95
N GLU A 510 -14.07 15.61 -3.02
CA GLU A 510 -12.96 16.56 -2.98
C GLU A 510 -13.32 17.88 -3.66
N TRP A 511 -12.80 19.01 -3.09
CA TRP A 511 -12.71 20.29 -3.76
C TRP A 511 -11.60 20.28 -4.80
N ARG A 512 -11.87 20.72 -6.03
CA ARG A 512 -10.83 20.93 -7.05
C ARG A 512 -10.24 22.33 -6.90
N LEU A 513 -8.92 22.43 -6.84
CA LEU A 513 -8.20 23.70 -6.76
C LEU A 513 -7.72 24.12 -8.14
N ILE A 514 -8.02 25.38 -8.52
CA ILE A 514 -7.66 25.96 -9.81
C ILE A 514 -7.00 27.33 -9.59
N HIS A 515 -5.89 27.55 -10.28
CA HIS A 515 -5.26 28.86 -10.40
C HIS A 515 -5.22 29.29 -11.87
N GLY A 516 -5.97 30.35 -12.22
CA GLY A 516 -6.21 30.71 -13.60
C GLY A 516 -6.87 29.58 -14.37
N THR A 517 -6.21 29.04 -15.38
CA THR A 517 -6.67 27.89 -16.18
C THR A 517 -6.04 26.57 -15.74
N ARG A 518 -5.09 26.62 -14.79
CA ARG A 518 -4.31 25.45 -14.38
C ARG A 518 -4.96 24.77 -13.16
N ALA A 519 -5.27 23.48 -13.27
CA ALA A 519 -5.65 22.67 -12.13
C ALA A 519 -4.41 22.39 -11.26
N LEU A 520 -4.53 22.60 -9.96
CA LEU A 520 -3.47 22.29 -9.00
C LEU A 520 -3.64 20.90 -8.41
N GLY A 521 -4.88 20.47 -8.21
CA GLY A 521 -5.24 19.20 -7.60
C GLY A 521 -6.56 19.27 -6.85
N SER A 522 -6.68 18.48 -5.78
CA SER A 522 -7.89 18.42 -4.97
C SER A 522 -7.57 18.26 -3.48
N ILE A 523 -8.51 18.67 -2.64
CA ILE A 523 -8.45 18.49 -1.19
C ILE A 523 -9.79 17.98 -0.68
N PRO A 524 -9.82 17.22 0.45
CA PRO A 524 -11.05 16.68 1.00
C PRO A 524 -12.13 17.75 1.25
N ILE A 525 -13.38 17.39 1.01
CA ILE A 525 -14.52 18.30 1.21
C ILE A 525 -14.75 18.67 2.68
N SER A 526 -14.17 17.91 3.62
CA SER A 526 -14.14 18.22 5.06
C SER A 526 -13.44 19.55 5.38
N ASN A 527 -12.62 20.09 4.44
CA ASN A 527 -12.07 21.42 4.58
C ASN A 527 -13.13 22.48 4.28
N VAL A 528 -13.63 23.13 5.33
CA VAL A 528 -14.55 24.26 5.19
C VAL A 528 -13.72 25.49 4.79
N LEU A 529 -13.76 25.85 3.51
CA LEU A 529 -13.01 26.96 2.95
C LEU A 529 -13.98 28.00 2.37
N ALA A 530 -13.76 29.26 2.76
CA ALA A 530 -14.50 30.41 2.25
C ALA A 530 -13.56 31.33 1.45
N VAL A 531 -14.13 32.25 0.69
CA VAL A 531 -13.34 33.32 0.03
C VAL A 531 -12.48 34.04 1.07
N GLY A 532 -11.19 34.21 0.80
CA GLY A 532 -10.21 34.78 1.71
C GLY A 532 -9.47 33.76 2.57
N SER A 533 -9.92 32.50 2.64
CA SER A 533 -9.19 31.44 3.36
C SER A 533 -7.79 31.23 2.79
N LEU A 534 -6.82 30.99 3.67
CA LEU A 534 -5.42 30.75 3.31
C LEU A 534 -5.15 29.24 3.21
N LEU A 535 -4.36 28.84 2.22
CA LEU A 535 -4.09 27.45 1.90
C LEU A 535 -2.61 27.25 1.52
N ALA A 536 -1.95 26.20 2.01
CA ALA A 536 -0.67 25.71 1.52
C ALA A 536 -0.90 24.41 0.75
N PHE A 537 -0.62 24.38 -0.56
CA PHE A 537 -0.88 23.24 -1.43
C PHE A 537 0.04 23.26 -2.66
N ALA A 538 0.43 22.10 -3.14
CA ALA A 538 1.36 21.94 -4.27
C ALA A 538 2.70 22.66 -4.03
N GLY A 539 3.20 22.64 -2.77
CA GLY A 539 4.42 23.30 -2.35
C GLY A 539 4.39 24.84 -2.44
N ARG A 540 3.21 25.43 -2.46
CA ARG A 540 3.02 26.92 -2.54
C ARG A 540 1.89 27.35 -1.63
N ARG A 541 1.79 28.68 -1.39
CA ARG A 541 0.76 29.30 -0.55
C ARG A 541 -0.24 30.07 -1.40
N TRP A 542 -1.48 29.94 -1.02
CA TRP A 542 -2.63 30.43 -1.77
C TRP A 542 -3.65 31.10 -0.87
N ARG A 543 -4.41 32.05 -1.43
CA ARG A 543 -5.66 32.58 -0.89
C ARG A 543 -6.80 32.13 -1.79
N VAL A 544 -7.90 31.68 -1.20
CA VAL A 544 -9.14 31.34 -1.92
C VAL A 544 -9.77 32.64 -2.43
N ALA A 545 -9.85 32.80 -3.74
CA ALA A 545 -10.44 33.96 -4.40
C ALA A 545 -11.93 33.73 -4.69
N ASP A 546 -12.35 32.51 -5.02
CA ASP A 546 -13.74 32.16 -5.32
C ASP A 546 -14.07 30.71 -4.94
N VAL A 547 -15.33 30.43 -4.63
CA VAL A 547 -15.87 29.12 -4.22
C VAL A 547 -17.10 28.78 -5.04
N ASP A 548 -17.00 27.83 -5.97
CA ASP A 548 -18.14 27.22 -6.65
C ASP A 548 -18.56 25.93 -5.94
N ASP A 549 -19.54 26.03 -5.06
CA ASP A 549 -20.03 24.88 -4.27
C ASP A 549 -20.76 23.83 -5.12
N ARG A 550 -21.36 24.20 -6.25
CA ARG A 550 -22.02 23.25 -7.15
C ARG A 550 -21.02 22.40 -7.93
N ALA A 551 -20.02 23.07 -8.50
CA ALA A 551 -18.97 22.38 -9.26
C ALA A 551 -17.88 21.78 -8.36
N LYS A 552 -17.90 22.08 -7.04
CA LYS A 552 -16.86 21.74 -6.07
C LYS A 552 -15.49 22.23 -6.52
N VAL A 553 -15.42 23.52 -6.86
CA VAL A 553 -14.21 24.19 -7.36
C VAL A 553 -13.84 25.35 -6.44
N LEU A 554 -12.56 25.43 -6.10
CA LEU A 554 -11.94 26.55 -5.42
C LEU A 554 -10.97 27.25 -6.38
N THR A 555 -11.22 28.51 -6.69
CA THR A 555 -10.25 29.35 -7.41
C THR A 555 -9.32 30.00 -6.41
N VAL A 556 -8.00 29.85 -6.64
CA VAL A 556 -6.98 30.34 -5.70
C VAL A 556 -5.99 31.27 -6.37
N GLU A 557 -5.43 32.19 -5.59
CA GLU A 557 -4.40 33.16 -6.00
C GLU A 557 -3.16 33.03 -5.10
N PRO A 558 -1.94 33.30 -5.62
CA PRO A 558 -0.72 33.27 -4.82
C PRO A 558 -0.82 34.21 -3.61
N HIS A 559 -0.34 33.75 -2.45
CA HIS A 559 -0.35 34.54 -1.22
C HIS A 559 0.90 34.22 -0.38
N PRO A 560 1.49 35.19 0.37
CA PRO A 560 2.67 34.95 1.19
C PRO A 560 2.41 34.06 2.42
N ALA A 561 1.17 34.02 2.94
CA ALA A 561 0.76 33.15 4.03
C ALA A 561 -0.13 32.01 3.53
N GLY A 562 -0.16 30.88 4.26
CA GLY A 562 -1.01 29.73 3.95
C GLY A 562 -1.16 28.82 5.16
N ARG A 563 -2.28 28.08 5.23
CA ARG A 563 -2.53 27.04 6.23
C ARG A 563 -2.55 25.68 5.53
N LEU A 564 -2.07 24.65 6.20
CA LEU A 564 -2.13 23.29 5.66
C LEU A 564 -3.58 22.79 5.66
N PRO A 565 -4.08 22.21 4.55
CA PRO A 565 -5.39 21.59 4.53
C PRO A 565 -5.43 20.37 5.46
N LYS A 566 -6.60 20.09 6.02
CA LYS A 566 -6.86 18.84 6.72
C LYS A 566 -7.02 17.75 5.66
N PHE A 567 -6.13 16.79 5.66
CA PHE A 567 -6.26 15.56 4.87
C PHE A 567 -6.85 14.47 5.77
N ASP A 568 -7.74 13.66 5.23
CA ASP A 568 -8.32 12.57 6.00
C ASP A 568 -7.23 11.62 6.50
N ARG A 569 -7.47 11.00 7.67
CA ARG A 569 -6.53 10.07 8.28
C ARG A 569 -6.35 8.88 7.34
N GLN A 570 -5.15 8.68 6.86
CA GLN A 570 -4.80 7.42 6.20
C GLN A 570 -4.87 6.29 7.24
N SER A 571 -5.36 5.12 6.83
CA SER A 571 -5.27 3.93 7.67
C SER A 571 -3.79 3.67 7.99
N VAL A 572 -3.49 3.53 9.26
CA VAL A 572 -2.12 3.27 9.72
C VAL A 572 -1.78 1.82 9.36
N GLU A 573 -0.65 1.59 8.67
CA GLU A 573 -0.17 0.24 8.37
C GLU A 573 0.00 -0.58 9.66
N PRO A 574 -0.50 -1.83 9.74
CA PRO A 574 -0.29 -2.69 10.90
C PRO A 574 1.19 -3.01 11.10
N ILE A 575 1.59 -3.27 12.34
CA ILE A 575 2.92 -3.76 12.68
C ILE A 575 2.88 -5.28 12.68
N ASP A 576 3.81 -5.89 11.94
CA ASP A 576 4.02 -7.34 11.92
C ASP A 576 4.57 -7.86 13.25
N ASP A 577 4.20 -9.07 13.62
CA ASP A 577 4.61 -9.70 14.88
C ASP A 577 6.14 -9.84 15.01
N ARG A 578 6.82 -10.11 13.90
CA ARG A 578 8.28 -10.19 13.87
C ARG A 578 8.94 -8.84 14.12
N LEU A 579 8.36 -7.75 13.60
CA LEU A 579 8.86 -6.39 13.87
C LEU A 579 8.67 -6.03 15.34
N ALA A 580 7.51 -6.35 15.92
CA ALA A 580 7.25 -6.12 17.35
C ALA A 580 8.22 -6.91 18.25
N THR A 581 8.49 -8.16 17.91
CA THR A 581 9.49 -8.99 18.61
C THR A 581 10.91 -8.41 18.49
N GLU A 582 11.28 -7.89 17.32
CA GLU A 582 12.59 -7.26 17.10
C GLU A 582 12.72 -5.94 17.86
N ILE A 583 11.63 -5.16 18.01
CA ILE A 583 11.61 -3.97 18.88
C ILE A 583 12.01 -4.34 20.31
N ARG A 584 11.43 -5.40 20.87
CA ARG A 584 11.84 -5.91 22.20
C ARG A 584 13.31 -6.32 22.23
N ALA A 585 13.78 -7.01 21.20
CA ALA A 585 15.19 -7.42 21.09
C ALA A 585 16.15 -6.22 21.08
N VAL A 586 15.78 -5.10 20.44
CA VAL A 586 16.58 -3.86 20.46
C VAL A 586 16.70 -3.27 21.85
N TYR A 587 15.66 -3.34 22.70
CA TYR A 587 15.75 -2.87 24.08
C TYR A 587 16.66 -3.75 24.96
N LEU A 588 16.66 -5.07 24.70
CA LEU A 588 17.48 -6.05 25.44
C LEU A 588 18.96 -6.03 25.03
N ASP A 589 19.27 -5.46 23.87
CA ASP A 589 20.63 -5.41 23.33
C ASP A 589 21.36 -4.15 23.83
N GLU A 590 22.69 -4.26 23.99
CA GLU A 590 23.55 -3.14 24.39
C GLU A 590 24.25 -2.47 23.20
N ASP A 591 24.29 -3.12 22.03
CA ASP A 591 24.98 -2.62 20.85
C ASP A 591 24.41 -1.29 20.35
N LEU A 592 25.30 -0.35 20.01
CA LEU A 592 24.96 0.94 19.39
C LEU A 592 25.28 0.88 17.90
N PRO A 593 24.25 0.79 17.04
CA PRO A 593 24.47 0.72 15.60
C PRO A 593 25.15 1.98 15.03
N ALA A 594 26.18 1.78 14.20
CA ALA A 594 26.97 2.87 13.60
C ALA A 594 26.19 3.78 12.65
N PHE A 595 24.96 3.42 12.27
CA PHE A 595 24.10 4.25 11.42
C PHE A 595 23.26 5.28 12.20
N LEU A 596 23.35 5.34 13.53
CA LEU A 596 22.67 6.33 14.37
C LEU A 596 23.47 7.62 14.46
N ASP A 597 22.80 8.78 14.42
CA ASP A 597 23.42 10.03 14.82
C ASP A 597 23.47 10.19 16.36
N GLU A 598 24.17 11.19 16.84
CA GLU A 598 24.37 11.41 18.29
C GLU A 598 23.03 11.51 19.05
N THR A 599 22.05 12.22 18.51
CA THR A 599 20.72 12.37 19.12
C THR A 599 19.98 11.01 19.14
N ALA A 600 20.02 10.26 18.05
CA ALA A 600 19.38 8.94 18.00
C ALA A 600 20.04 7.93 18.95
N VAL A 601 21.38 7.99 19.14
CA VAL A 601 22.10 7.21 20.15
C VAL A 601 21.62 7.55 21.55
N GLN A 602 21.55 8.85 21.88
CA GLN A 602 21.06 9.30 23.18
C GLN A 602 19.63 8.81 23.43
N LEU A 603 18.72 9.00 22.47
CA LEU A 603 17.33 8.57 22.58
C LEU A 603 17.19 7.05 22.73
N LEU A 604 18.01 6.26 22.02
CA LEU A 604 18.03 4.80 22.17
C LEU A 604 18.47 4.40 23.58
N GLN A 605 19.51 5.05 24.11
CA GLN A 605 20.01 4.79 25.47
C GLN A 605 18.99 5.19 26.53
N GLU A 606 18.29 6.34 26.38
CA GLU A 606 17.19 6.75 27.23
C GLU A 606 16.07 5.70 27.25
N GLY A 607 15.61 5.23 26.09
CA GLY A 607 14.58 4.21 25.98
C GLY A 607 14.98 2.89 26.64
N ARG A 608 16.22 2.43 26.43
CA ARG A 608 16.77 1.24 27.10
C ARG A 608 16.85 1.38 28.62
N ALA A 609 17.30 2.55 29.09
CA ALA A 609 17.35 2.82 30.54
C ALA A 609 15.96 2.72 31.17
N VAL A 610 14.92 3.26 30.52
CA VAL A 610 13.53 3.14 30.98
C VAL A 610 13.04 1.69 30.93
N PHE A 611 13.34 0.97 29.84
CA PHE A 611 12.98 -0.44 29.71
C PHE A 611 13.54 -1.28 30.85
N HIS A 612 14.80 -1.09 31.22
CA HIS A 612 15.43 -1.77 32.37
C HIS A 612 14.90 -1.28 33.71
N ALA A 613 14.68 0.03 33.89
CA ALA A 613 14.16 0.59 35.12
C ALA A 613 12.74 0.10 35.43
N LEU A 614 11.94 -0.19 34.43
CA LEU A 614 10.60 -0.76 34.52
C LEU A 614 10.61 -2.31 34.54
N ASP A 615 11.79 -2.93 34.42
CA ASP A 615 11.97 -4.39 34.35
C ASP A 615 11.10 -5.05 33.26
N LEU A 616 11.02 -4.42 32.09
CA LEU A 616 10.15 -4.85 30.99
C LEU A 616 10.65 -6.11 30.26
N ALA A 617 11.80 -6.64 30.67
CA ALA A 617 12.25 -7.97 30.26
C ALA A 617 11.35 -9.06 30.84
N GLU A 618 10.89 -8.90 32.11
CA GLU A 618 10.09 -9.86 32.85
C GLU A 618 8.66 -9.39 33.09
N ASN A 619 8.43 -8.06 33.11
CA ASN A 619 7.14 -7.46 33.41
C ASN A 619 6.47 -6.95 32.10
N ALA A 620 5.17 -7.16 31.99
CA ALA A 620 4.37 -6.66 30.87
C ALA A 620 3.46 -5.48 31.24
N LEU A 621 3.25 -5.22 32.55
CA LEU A 621 2.31 -4.20 33.02
C LEU A 621 3.02 -2.95 33.55
N VAL A 622 2.59 -1.79 33.05
CA VAL A 622 3.13 -0.48 33.46
C VAL A 622 1.99 0.46 33.83
N ALA A 623 2.07 1.02 35.05
CA ALA A 623 1.12 2.05 35.46
C ALA A 623 1.40 3.39 34.76
N SER A 624 0.35 4.08 34.31
CA SER A 624 0.39 5.43 33.75
C SER A 624 -0.78 6.26 34.32
N GLY A 625 -0.52 6.94 35.46
CA GLY A 625 -1.58 7.64 36.16
C GLY A 625 -2.65 6.69 36.68
N ALA A 626 -3.89 6.84 36.20
CA ALA A 626 -5.01 5.92 36.50
C ALA A 626 -5.06 4.70 35.56
N ASP A 627 -4.30 4.71 34.49
CA ASP A 627 -4.34 3.73 33.43
C ASP A 627 -3.22 2.69 33.58
N THR A 628 -3.38 1.56 32.88
CA THR A 628 -2.36 0.51 32.81
C THR A 628 -2.05 0.15 31.38
N HIS A 629 -0.78 0.19 30.99
CA HIS A 629 -0.30 -0.35 29.72
C HIS A 629 0.07 -1.82 29.86
N ILE A 630 -0.41 -2.64 28.95
CA ILE A 630 0.00 -4.03 28.76
C ILE A 630 0.93 -4.06 27.56
N LEU A 631 2.24 -4.22 27.77
CA LEU A 631 3.24 -4.28 26.70
C LEU A 631 3.41 -5.74 26.25
N THR A 632 2.78 -6.07 25.12
CA THR A 632 2.74 -7.45 24.61
C THR A 632 3.98 -7.82 23.81
N TRP A 633 4.65 -6.84 23.22
CA TRP A 633 5.74 -7.02 22.23
C TRP A 633 5.29 -7.88 21.05
N ARG A 634 4.00 -7.77 20.69
CA ARG A 634 3.37 -8.49 19.60
C ARG A 634 2.83 -7.49 18.56
N GLY A 635 2.54 -8.02 17.36
CA GLY A 635 2.01 -7.23 16.27
C GLY A 635 0.58 -6.72 16.51
N THR A 636 0.14 -5.81 15.63
CA THR A 636 -1.17 -5.13 15.75
C THR A 636 -2.33 -6.12 15.88
N ALA A 637 -2.31 -7.23 15.11
CA ALA A 637 -3.40 -8.22 15.15
C ALA A 637 -3.59 -8.84 16.55
N MET A 638 -2.51 -9.12 17.27
CA MET A 638 -2.57 -9.67 18.62
C MET A 638 -3.05 -8.61 19.63
N ASN A 639 -2.57 -7.37 19.48
CA ASN A 639 -2.97 -6.27 20.36
C ASN A 639 -4.45 -5.95 20.20
N ASP A 640 -4.97 -5.94 18.97
CA ASP A 640 -6.40 -5.76 18.68
C ASP A 640 -7.25 -6.87 19.34
N VAL A 641 -6.84 -8.14 19.22
CA VAL A 641 -7.55 -9.26 19.85
C VAL A 641 -7.52 -9.16 21.36
N LEU A 642 -6.37 -8.79 21.95
CA LEU A 642 -6.29 -8.59 23.41
C LEU A 642 -7.20 -7.45 23.87
N ALA A 643 -7.25 -6.34 23.15
CA ALA A 643 -8.14 -5.22 23.45
C ALA A 643 -9.61 -5.65 23.41
N VAL A 644 -10.04 -6.41 22.39
CA VAL A 644 -11.40 -6.96 22.32
C VAL A 644 -11.68 -7.90 23.50
N CYS A 645 -10.72 -8.73 23.89
CA CYS A 645 -10.86 -9.64 25.02
C CYS A 645 -11.04 -8.90 26.36
N LEU A 646 -10.27 -7.83 26.57
CA LEU A 646 -10.39 -6.96 27.74
C LEU A 646 -11.72 -6.20 27.74
N THR A 647 -12.17 -5.74 26.58
CA THR A 647 -13.51 -5.13 26.43
C THR A 647 -14.62 -6.12 26.78
N ALA A 648 -14.50 -7.38 26.35
CA ALA A 648 -15.44 -8.44 26.72
C ALA A 648 -15.46 -8.72 28.24
N ALA A 649 -14.33 -8.49 28.91
CA ALA A 649 -14.24 -8.56 30.39
C ALA A 649 -14.77 -7.30 31.10
N GLY A 650 -15.31 -6.32 30.36
CA GLY A 650 -15.90 -5.09 30.91
C GLY A 650 -14.93 -3.94 31.14
N LEU A 651 -13.73 -3.97 30.54
CA LEU A 651 -12.72 -2.93 30.65
C LEU A 651 -12.78 -1.98 29.45
N GLU A 652 -12.52 -0.70 29.69
CA GLU A 652 -12.29 0.28 28.63
C GLU A 652 -10.82 0.24 28.24
N CYS A 653 -10.55 -0.01 26.95
CA CYS A 653 -9.17 -0.18 26.50
C CYS A 653 -8.97 0.23 25.05
N GLU A 654 -7.73 0.56 24.71
CA GLU A 654 -7.28 0.94 23.37
C GLU A 654 -5.99 0.20 22.99
N ALA A 655 -5.96 -0.39 21.80
CA ALA A 655 -4.75 -1.02 21.26
C ALA A 655 -3.79 0.02 20.67
N HIS A 656 -2.49 -0.20 20.88
CA HIS A 656 -1.42 0.61 20.31
C HIS A 656 -0.25 -0.26 19.81
N ASP A 657 0.78 0.36 19.25
CA ASP A 657 1.89 -0.34 18.57
C ASP A 657 2.67 -1.32 19.47
N LEU A 658 2.73 -1.06 20.78
CA LEU A 658 3.49 -1.88 21.72
C LEU A 658 2.60 -2.80 22.56
N GLY A 659 1.27 -2.63 22.54
CA GLY A 659 0.35 -3.39 23.37
C GLY A 659 -1.03 -2.80 23.48
N VAL A 660 -1.59 -2.77 24.68
CA VAL A 660 -2.94 -2.27 24.99
C VAL A 660 -2.90 -1.38 26.22
N THR A 661 -3.57 -0.24 26.16
CA THR A 661 -3.85 0.63 27.32
C THR A 661 -5.22 0.28 27.89
N VAL A 662 -5.30 0.06 29.21
CA VAL A 662 -6.54 -0.16 29.96
C VAL A 662 -6.80 1.06 30.81
N SER A 663 -7.92 1.72 30.60
CA SER A 663 -8.28 2.96 31.28
C SER A 663 -8.81 2.72 32.69
N GLY A 664 -8.42 3.56 33.64
CA GLY A 664 -8.98 3.60 35.01
C GLY A 664 -8.81 2.32 35.83
N THR A 665 -7.88 1.44 35.45
CA THR A 665 -7.71 0.11 36.11
C THR A 665 -6.25 -0.09 36.54
N SER A 666 -6.05 -0.53 37.75
CA SER A 666 -4.71 -0.75 38.30
C SER A 666 -4.01 -1.98 37.71
N PRO A 667 -2.65 -2.03 37.69
CA PRO A 667 -1.90 -3.18 37.23
C PRO A 667 -2.25 -4.50 37.89
N LEU A 668 -2.58 -4.48 39.19
CA LEU A 668 -2.98 -5.66 39.96
C LEU A 668 -4.32 -6.24 39.49
N GLU A 669 -5.30 -5.38 39.26
CA GLU A 669 -6.62 -5.76 38.73
C GLU A 669 -6.50 -6.31 37.32
N VAL A 670 -5.75 -5.61 36.43
CA VAL A 670 -5.46 -6.07 35.07
C VAL A 670 -4.76 -7.44 35.10
N ALA A 671 -3.74 -7.63 35.95
CA ALA A 671 -3.04 -8.91 36.06
C ALA A 671 -3.99 -10.04 36.47
N GLY A 672 -4.90 -9.77 37.43
CA GLY A 672 -5.91 -10.73 37.88
C GLY A 672 -6.85 -11.17 36.75
N LEU A 673 -7.32 -10.23 35.98
CA LEU A 673 -8.21 -10.46 34.84
C LEU A 673 -7.48 -11.20 33.72
N VAL A 674 -6.31 -10.73 33.28
CA VAL A 674 -5.55 -11.36 32.19
C VAL A 674 -5.19 -12.81 32.52
N LYS A 675 -4.90 -13.16 33.75
CA LYS A 675 -4.66 -14.55 34.20
C LYS A 675 -5.88 -15.46 34.07
N GLN A 676 -7.09 -14.91 34.12
CA GLN A 676 -8.36 -15.66 34.02
C GLN A 676 -8.86 -15.77 32.57
N MET A 677 -8.32 -14.97 31.64
CA MET A 677 -8.77 -14.93 30.23
C MET A 677 -8.45 -16.17 29.40
N PRO A 678 -7.31 -16.87 29.56
CA PRO A 678 -7.01 -18.04 28.74
C PRO A 678 -8.13 -19.07 28.77
N GLY A 679 -8.78 -19.30 27.61
CA GLY A 679 -9.91 -20.23 27.47
C GLY A 679 -11.27 -19.71 27.94
N ALA A 680 -11.36 -18.47 28.46
CA ALA A 680 -12.64 -17.88 28.88
C ALA A 680 -13.55 -17.49 27.71
N PHE A 681 -12.93 -17.14 26.56
CA PHE A 681 -13.64 -16.70 25.37
C PHE A 681 -13.16 -17.45 24.13
N THR A 682 -14.08 -17.80 23.25
CA THR A 682 -13.78 -18.21 21.89
C THR A 682 -13.69 -16.99 20.97
N ALA A 683 -13.10 -17.14 19.79
CA ALA A 683 -13.09 -16.07 18.80
C ALA A 683 -14.51 -15.65 18.38
N ALA A 684 -15.47 -16.58 18.41
CA ALA A 684 -16.88 -16.29 18.15
C ALA A 684 -17.47 -15.39 19.24
N ASP A 685 -17.24 -15.70 20.53
CA ASP A 685 -17.70 -14.86 21.64
C ASP A 685 -17.13 -13.44 21.55
N LEU A 686 -15.84 -13.32 21.28
CA LEU A 686 -15.14 -12.04 21.16
C LEU A 686 -15.67 -11.18 20.00
N SER A 687 -16.14 -11.81 18.93
CA SER A 687 -16.68 -11.09 17.76
C SER A 687 -17.88 -10.18 18.09
N GLU A 688 -18.61 -10.47 19.18
CA GLU A 688 -19.74 -9.66 19.65
C GLU A 688 -19.29 -8.31 20.24
N PHE A 689 -18.05 -8.21 20.70
CA PHE A 689 -17.49 -7.03 21.38
C PHE A 689 -16.65 -6.15 20.42
N VAL A 690 -16.55 -6.51 19.16
CA VAL A 690 -15.83 -5.69 18.16
C VAL A 690 -16.66 -4.46 17.81
N ALA A 691 -16.16 -3.30 18.16
CA ALA A 691 -16.88 -2.03 18.02
C ALA A 691 -17.23 -1.68 16.56
N ASN A 692 -16.35 -1.98 15.61
CA ASN A 692 -16.59 -1.71 14.20
C ASN A 692 -16.13 -2.87 13.31
N LEU A 693 -17.09 -3.56 12.74
CA LEU A 693 -16.87 -4.64 11.76
C LEU A 693 -16.95 -4.14 10.30
N GLN A 694 -17.53 -2.95 10.08
CA GLN A 694 -17.71 -2.33 8.76
C GLN A 694 -16.48 -1.49 8.43
N LYS A 695 -15.44 -2.12 7.90
CA LYS A 695 -14.13 -1.47 7.61
C LYS A 695 -13.95 -1.11 6.13
N ALA A 696 -14.80 -1.63 5.24
CA ALA A 696 -14.67 -1.47 3.80
C ALA A 696 -15.98 -0.98 3.15
N LYS A 697 -15.88 -0.48 1.92
CA LYS A 697 -16.90 0.31 1.20
C LYS A 697 -18.32 -0.29 1.22
N TYR A 698 -18.44 -1.59 1.00
CA TYR A 698 -19.74 -2.28 0.90
C TYR A 698 -20.08 -3.11 2.14
N ASP A 699 -19.27 -3.10 3.20
CA ASP A 699 -19.53 -3.84 4.43
C ASP A 699 -20.84 -3.41 5.12
N ARG A 700 -21.26 -2.16 4.91
CA ARG A 700 -22.56 -1.64 5.39
C ARG A 700 -23.76 -2.41 4.85
N PHE A 701 -23.61 -3.11 3.74
CA PHE A 701 -24.65 -3.93 3.13
C PHE A 701 -24.52 -5.40 3.51
N ALA A 702 -23.57 -5.76 4.35
CA ALA A 702 -23.32 -7.15 4.76
C ALA A 702 -24.12 -7.52 6.02
N PRO A 703 -24.54 -8.79 6.18
CA PRO A 703 -25.13 -9.23 7.43
C PRO A 703 -24.13 -9.16 8.57
N PRO A 704 -24.47 -8.52 9.71
CA PRO A 704 -23.55 -8.42 10.86
C PRO A 704 -23.06 -9.79 11.37
N SER A 705 -23.92 -10.80 11.34
CA SER A 705 -23.60 -12.20 11.68
C SER A 705 -22.46 -12.79 10.82
N LEU A 706 -22.45 -12.50 9.52
CA LEU A 706 -21.38 -12.92 8.62
C LEU A 706 -20.06 -12.19 8.92
N LEU A 707 -20.10 -10.87 9.12
CA LEU A 707 -18.91 -10.10 9.47
C LEU A 707 -18.27 -10.61 10.77
N ARG A 708 -19.08 -10.93 11.80
CA ARG A 708 -18.60 -11.52 13.05
C ARG A 708 -17.95 -12.89 12.83
N ARG A 709 -18.59 -13.80 12.09
CA ARG A 709 -17.99 -15.12 11.82
C ARG A 709 -16.67 -15.04 11.06
N LEU A 710 -16.56 -14.14 10.09
CA LEU A 710 -15.32 -13.94 9.35
C LEU A 710 -14.23 -13.32 10.23
N TRP A 711 -14.60 -12.39 11.09
CA TRP A 711 -13.67 -11.85 12.10
C TRP A 711 -13.17 -12.97 13.00
N ALA A 712 -14.07 -13.79 13.54
CA ALA A 712 -13.73 -14.91 14.42
C ALA A 712 -12.77 -15.91 13.75
N ARG A 713 -13.08 -16.34 12.51
CA ARG A 713 -12.20 -17.26 11.75
C ARG A 713 -10.80 -16.70 11.55
N ARG A 714 -10.68 -15.40 11.23
CA ARG A 714 -9.39 -14.73 11.00
C ARG A 714 -8.55 -14.64 12.28
N HIS A 715 -9.19 -14.44 13.41
CA HIS A 715 -8.50 -14.22 14.67
C HIS A 715 -8.42 -15.47 15.58
N GLU A 716 -8.90 -16.62 15.14
CA GLU A 716 -8.90 -17.87 15.91
C GLU A 716 -7.46 -18.24 16.37
N GLY A 717 -6.48 -18.11 15.49
CA GLY A 717 -5.07 -18.33 15.81
C GLY A 717 -4.55 -17.35 16.87
N ALA A 718 -4.88 -16.07 16.77
CA ALA A 718 -4.48 -15.07 17.75
C ALA A 718 -5.14 -15.29 19.11
N VAL A 719 -6.45 -15.65 19.13
CA VAL A 719 -7.17 -15.99 20.38
C VAL A 719 -6.55 -17.21 21.06
N SER A 720 -6.18 -18.25 20.32
CA SER A 720 -5.51 -19.42 20.89
C SER A 720 -4.13 -19.12 21.48
N HIS A 721 -3.44 -18.10 20.97
CA HIS A 721 -2.14 -17.64 21.48
C HIS A 721 -2.24 -16.70 22.70
N LEU A 722 -3.43 -16.18 23.05
CA LEU A 722 -3.61 -15.36 24.26
C LEU A 722 -3.19 -16.11 25.54
N SER A 723 -3.34 -17.43 25.56
CA SER A 723 -2.90 -18.28 26.68
C SER A 723 -1.39 -18.28 26.91
N SER A 724 -0.60 -17.90 25.91
CA SER A 724 0.87 -17.83 26.00
C SER A 724 1.39 -16.48 26.51
N LEU A 725 0.52 -15.48 26.68
CA LEU A 725 0.91 -14.17 27.22
C LEU A 725 1.23 -14.31 28.72
N THR A 726 2.51 -14.19 29.06
CA THR A 726 2.94 -14.12 30.46
C THR A 726 2.80 -12.69 30.95
N VAL A 727 1.98 -12.49 31.98
CA VAL A 727 1.76 -11.17 32.57
C VAL A 727 2.24 -11.19 34.02
N SER A 728 3.18 -10.33 34.35
CA SER A 728 3.64 -10.07 35.71
C SER A 728 3.41 -8.61 36.07
N VAL A 729 3.19 -8.34 37.36
CA VAL A 729 2.95 -6.99 37.86
C VAL A 729 4.27 -6.26 38.02
N CYS A 730 4.40 -5.07 37.38
CA CYS A 730 5.53 -4.19 37.62
C CYS A 730 5.46 -3.57 39.01
N PRO A 731 6.58 -3.42 39.74
CA PRO A 731 6.60 -2.71 41.03
C PRO A 731 6.10 -1.27 40.89
N PRO A 732 5.41 -0.70 41.86
CA PRO A 732 4.79 0.60 41.77
C PRO A 732 5.82 1.71 41.50
N ALA A 733 5.44 2.68 40.71
CA ALA A 733 6.26 3.81 40.23
C ALA A 733 6.85 4.70 41.35
N SER A 734 6.41 4.57 42.61
CA SER A 734 6.96 5.29 43.74
C SER A 734 8.45 5.01 43.99
N LEU A 735 9.03 3.96 43.38
CA LEU A 735 10.47 3.70 43.42
C LEU A 735 11.26 4.46 42.35
N ILE A 736 10.56 5.07 41.35
CA ILE A 736 11.19 5.77 40.21
C ILE A 736 11.42 7.27 40.54
N GLU A 737 10.70 7.83 41.52
CA GLU A 737 10.81 9.26 41.87
C GLU A 737 12.07 9.61 42.68
N GLY A 738 12.91 8.68 43.02
CA GLY A 738 13.94 8.87 44.03
C GLY A 738 15.40 8.93 43.59
N LYS A 739 15.78 8.56 42.37
CA LYS A 739 17.22 8.54 42.01
C LYS A 739 17.47 8.75 40.51
N GLY A 740 17.83 9.92 40.16
CA GLY A 740 18.50 10.21 38.88
C GLY A 740 18.57 11.70 38.58
N PRO A 741 19.70 12.20 38.08
CA PRO A 741 19.78 13.55 37.54
C PRO A 741 19.11 13.56 36.16
N PHE A 742 17.92 14.13 36.10
CA PHE A 742 17.28 14.54 34.83
C PHE A 742 16.93 16.01 34.90
#